data_87852288451c3ebf2fb1523b86c9f442
#
_entry.id   87852288451c3ebf2fb1523b86c9f442
#
_cell.length_a   1.000
_cell.length_b   1.000
_cell.length_c   1.000
_cell.angle_alpha   90.00
_cell.angle_beta   90.00
_cell.angle_gamma   90.00
#
_symmetry.space_group_name_H-M   'P 1'
#
loop_
_entity.id
_entity.type
_entity.pdbx_description
1 polymer ?
#
loop_
_entity_poly.entity_id
_entity_poly.type
_entity_poly.pdbx_seq_one_letter_code
_entity_poly.pdbx_strand_id
1 'polypeptide(L)'
;MDVSEIKVRGARENNLDNVCVDIPKRRLTVFTGVSGSGKSSLVFDTIAAESRRLINETYTAFVQNFMPTLGRPDVDSLHHLSAAIIVDQEPMGANSRSTVGTATDAHTLLRILFSRIGSPYVGPPLAFSFNTAEGMCPRCEGLGRVSEIDIGQLVDRDKSLREGAITVPGFEVDSWYWRVMAVSGLFDPGVRLRDYTPAQWEDFLHKPATKIKAGKSNLTYEGLVTKVRRLYLTKDRETMQPRTRAFADRAVTLTECPACEGARLCEAARSCRVDGRTIAECSALQISDLARFVRGIRDDSVGPVLEGLRATLDSLVEIGLGYLSLDRESSTLSGGEAQRVRMVRHLGSSLTDVTYVFDEPTVGLHPHDIERMNRLLLQLRDKGNTVLVVEHKPETIRIADHVVDLGPGAGAAGGRICYAGDLAGLRASATLTGRYLDHRVPLREKVRRPRGQLPVRGARLHNLRDVSVDIPLGVLTVVTGVAGSGKSSLIHGSLSGREDVIVADQSAIRGSRRSNPATYTGLLDPIRAAFARANHVKPGLFSANSEGACPRCKGIGLTYTDLAMMAEVASVCEGCEGKRFRPEVLAYRLRGRNISDVLGMSVAEAREFFTTGQARLVLDRLAAVGLGYLGLGQPLTTLSGGERQRLKLAIHMARNGSTYVLDEPTTGLHLADVDQLLALLDRLVDAGNTVVVIEHHQAVMAHADWIIDMGPGAGHDGGQVVFTGTPAELVDTGGSLTAVHLRDYVKQA
;
A
#
# COMPACT_ATOMS: atom_id res chain seq x y z
N MET A 1 -14.28 10.36 40.83
CA MET A 1 -13.46 9.37 40.10
C MET A 1 -12.54 10.15 39.19
N ASP A 2 -11.27 9.92 39.26
CA ASP A 2 -10.31 10.62 38.40
C ASP A 2 -10.45 10.07 36.95
N VAL A 3 -10.95 10.89 36.03
CA VAL A 3 -11.21 10.55 34.63
C VAL A 3 -9.96 10.81 33.76
N SER A 4 -8.81 10.94 34.40
CA SER A 4 -7.53 11.33 33.80
C SER A 4 -6.87 10.21 32.97
N GLU A 5 -7.35 8.94 33.10
CA GLU A 5 -6.73 7.78 32.48
C GLU A 5 -7.76 6.88 31.77
N ILE A 6 -7.37 6.32 30.62
CA ILE A 6 -8.03 5.18 30.01
C ILE A 6 -7.54 3.93 30.73
N LYS A 7 -8.45 3.13 31.26
CA LYS A 7 -8.11 1.90 32.01
C LYS A 7 -8.45 0.67 31.20
N VAL A 8 -7.43 -0.11 30.84
CA VAL A 8 -7.56 -1.42 30.19
C VAL A 8 -7.33 -2.49 31.22
N ARG A 9 -8.21 -3.50 31.27
CA ARG A 9 -8.08 -4.63 32.20
C ARG A 9 -8.38 -5.93 31.45
N GLY A 10 -7.41 -6.84 31.49
CA GLY A 10 -7.57 -8.20 30.98
C GLY A 10 -7.73 -8.28 29.46
N ALA A 11 -7.00 -7.50 28.67
CA ALA A 11 -7.03 -7.60 27.21
C ALA A 11 -6.33 -8.87 26.72
N ARG A 12 -7.05 -9.63 25.86
CA ARG A 12 -6.61 -10.95 25.33
C ARG A 12 -6.77 -11.05 23.81
N GLU A 13 -6.97 -9.92 23.12
CA GLU A 13 -7.14 -9.91 21.67
C GLU A 13 -5.86 -10.39 20.96
N ASN A 14 -6.00 -11.29 19.99
CA ASN A 14 -4.91 -11.91 19.24
C ASN A 14 -3.85 -12.57 20.13
N ASN A 15 -2.66 -11.98 20.26
CA ASN A 15 -1.54 -12.51 21.05
C ASN A 15 -1.37 -11.84 22.41
N LEU A 16 -2.31 -10.98 22.85
CA LEU A 16 -2.23 -10.33 24.15
C LEU A 16 -2.46 -11.34 25.30
N ASP A 17 -1.59 -11.30 26.29
CA ASP A 17 -1.59 -12.19 27.46
C ASP A 17 -2.15 -11.46 28.68
N ASN A 18 -3.48 -11.31 28.73
CA ASN A 18 -4.21 -10.71 29.85
C ASN A 18 -3.68 -9.32 30.26
N VAL A 19 -3.51 -8.44 29.29
CA VAL A 19 -2.86 -7.14 29.47
C VAL A 19 -3.72 -6.19 30.30
N CYS A 20 -3.08 -5.58 31.32
CA CYS A 20 -3.64 -4.48 32.11
C CYS A 20 -2.72 -3.26 32.01
N VAL A 21 -3.30 -2.08 31.65
CA VAL A 21 -2.55 -0.82 31.55
C VAL A 21 -3.45 0.38 31.81
N ASP A 22 -2.87 1.41 32.42
CA ASP A 22 -3.47 2.72 32.60
C ASP A 22 -2.77 3.71 31.64
N ILE A 23 -3.53 4.40 30.82
CA ILE A 23 -3.02 5.29 29.76
C ILE A 23 -3.49 6.70 30.09
N PRO A 24 -2.58 7.67 30.30
CA PRO A 24 -2.98 9.03 30.65
C PRO A 24 -3.69 9.73 29.49
N LYS A 25 -4.82 10.36 29.78
CA LYS A 25 -5.56 11.20 28.82
C LYS A 25 -4.91 12.55 28.63
N ARG A 26 -5.16 13.16 27.46
CA ARG A 26 -4.63 14.49 27.06
C ARG A 26 -3.10 14.52 27.06
N ARG A 27 -2.50 13.38 26.75
CA ARG A 27 -1.06 13.16 26.64
C ARG A 27 -0.75 12.44 25.33
N LEU A 28 0.50 12.54 24.92
CA LEU A 28 1.06 11.74 23.84
C LEU A 28 1.61 10.44 24.43
N THR A 29 0.96 9.32 24.18
CA THR A 29 1.42 7.99 24.57
C THR A 29 1.92 7.24 23.34
N VAL A 30 3.19 6.79 23.39
CA VAL A 30 3.79 5.97 22.33
C VAL A 30 3.83 4.51 22.77
N PHE A 31 3.25 3.64 21.94
CA PHE A 31 3.30 2.19 22.07
C PHE A 31 4.43 1.65 21.22
N THR A 32 5.41 1.02 21.86
CA THR A 32 6.61 0.50 21.21
C THR A 32 6.84 -0.97 21.57
N GLY A 33 7.90 -1.57 21.05
CA GLY A 33 8.25 -2.98 21.27
C GLY A 33 8.53 -3.71 19.97
N VAL A 34 9.03 -4.93 20.04
CA VAL A 34 9.40 -5.72 18.84
C VAL A 34 8.23 -5.95 17.90
N SER A 35 8.52 -6.17 16.61
CA SER A 35 7.49 -6.48 15.62
C SER A 35 6.74 -7.75 16.04
N GLY A 36 5.38 -7.73 15.97
CA GLY A 36 4.54 -8.85 16.43
C GLY A 36 4.37 -8.97 17.94
N SER A 37 4.77 -7.98 18.76
CA SER A 37 4.62 -8.01 20.23
C SER A 37 3.19 -7.74 20.74
N GLY A 38 2.23 -7.37 19.87
CA GLY A 38 0.83 -7.13 20.26
C GLY A 38 0.45 -5.65 20.36
N LYS A 39 1.28 -4.71 19.91
CA LYS A 39 0.99 -3.26 19.92
C LYS A 39 -0.31 -2.92 19.21
N SER A 40 -0.45 -3.35 17.96
CA SER A 40 -1.65 -3.09 17.16
C SER A 40 -2.87 -3.77 17.77
N SER A 41 -2.72 -4.98 18.31
CA SER A 41 -3.80 -5.69 19.00
C SER A 41 -4.32 -4.93 20.22
N LEU A 42 -3.43 -4.28 21.00
CA LEU A 42 -3.84 -3.46 22.14
C LEU A 42 -4.48 -2.14 21.69
N VAL A 43 -3.84 -1.43 20.76
CA VAL A 43 -4.23 -0.05 20.41
C VAL A 43 -5.41 -0.03 19.43
N PHE A 44 -5.35 -0.82 18.34
CA PHE A 44 -6.36 -0.81 17.28
C PHE A 44 -7.47 -1.82 17.53
N ASP A 45 -7.10 -3.10 17.80
CA ASP A 45 -8.10 -4.17 17.90
C ASP A 45 -8.82 -4.19 19.26
N THR A 46 -8.25 -3.55 20.31
CA THR A 46 -8.88 -3.46 21.64
C THR A 46 -9.40 -2.04 21.91
N ILE A 47 -8.53 -1.03 22.07
CA ILE A 47 -8.93 0.31 22.55
C ILE A 47 -9.76 1.04 21.48
N ALA A 48 -9.26 1.14 20.26
CA ALA A 48 -9.92 1.87 19.19
C ALA A 48 -11.19 1.15 18.70
N ALA A 49 -11.15 -0.19 18.63
CA ALA A 49 -12.30 -1.01 18.25
C ALA A 49 -13.45 -0.83 19.23
N GLU A 50 -13.22 -0.91 20.54
CA GLU A 50 -14.25 -0.73 21.55
C GLU A 50 -14.81 0.70 21.57
N SER A 51 -13.95 1.71 21.42
CA SER A 51 -14.44 3.09 21.29
C SER A 51 -15.36 3.27 20.08
N ARG A 52 -15.00 2.71 18.90
CA ARG A 52 -15.88 2.75 17.73
C ARG A 52 -17.18 1.98 17.94
N ARG A 53 -17.10 0.80 18.57
CA ARG A 53 -18.28 0.00 18.89
C ARG A 53 -19.26 0.77 19.75
N LEU A 54 -18.78 1.41 20.83
CA LEU A 54 -19.60 2.21 21.73
C LEU A 54 -20.22 3.44 21.03
N ILE A 55 -19.47 4.10 20.12
CA ILE A 55 -20.01 5.20 19.30
C ILE A 55 -21.11 4.66 18.37
N ASN A 56 -20.89 3.52 17.71
CA ASN A 56 -21.90 2.92 16.83
C ASN A 56 -23.20 2.60 17.55
N GLU A 57 -23.14 2.19 18.81
CA GLU A 57 -24.32 1.92 19.65
C GLU A 57 -25.14 3.20 19.97
N THR A 58 -24.55 4.39 19.85
CA THR A 58 -25.29 5.65 20.04
C THR A 58 -26.17 6.03 18.86
N TYR A 59 -25.95 5.44 17.67
CA TYR A 59 -26.76 5.71 16.50
C TYR A 59 -28.11 4.97 16.55
N THR A 60 -29.09 5.44 15.78
CA THR A 60 -30.36 4.75 15.64
C THR A 60 -30.16 3.39 14.95
N ALA A 61 -31.04 2.41 15.24
CA ALA A 61 -30.98 1.07 14.64
C ALA A 61 -30.97 1.11 13.10
N PHE A 62 -31.62 2.08 12.49
CA PHE A 62 -31.57 2.29 11.04
C PHE A 62 -30.16 2.59 10.55
N VAL A 63 -29.45 3.52 11.21
CA VAL A 63 -28.07 3.88 10.84
C VAL A 63 -27.10 2.74 11.13
N GLN A 64 -27.28 2.06 12.28
CA GLN A 64 -26.44 0.89 12.65
C GLN A 64 -26.46 -0.21 11.58
N ASN A 65 -27.61 -0.42 10.90
CA ASN A 65 -27.73 -1.41 9.82
C ASN A 65 -26.85 -1.12 8.59
N PHE A 66 -26.40 0.14 8.40
CA PHE A 66 -25.50 0.54 7.31
C PHE A 66 -24.03 0.66 7.76
N MET A 67 -23.76 0.45 9.05
CA MET A 67 -22.40 0.53 9.58
C MET A 67 -21.77 -0.86 9.72
N PRO A 68 -20.44 -0.98 9.63
CA PRO A 68 -19.77 -2.25 9.91
C PRO A 68 -20.10 -2.75 11.30
N THR A 69 -20.54 -4.01 11.42
CA THR A 69 -20.75 -4.65 12.72
C THR A 69 -19.39 -4.93 13.34
N LEU A 70 -19.07 -4.21 14.41
CA LEU A 70 -17.85 -4.42 15.18
C LEU A 70 -18.12 -5.42 16.32
N GLY A 71 -17.33 -6.49 16.37
CA GLY A 71 -17.33 -7.40 17.51
C GLY A 71 -16.81 -6.70 18.76
N ARG A 72 -17.27 -7.15 19.94
CA ARG A 72 -16.67 -6.72 21.20
C ARG A 72 -15.28 -7.36 21.31
N PRO A 73 -14.20 -6.59 21.57
CA PRO A 73 -12.88 -7.17 21.78
C PRO A 73 -12.84 -8.07 23.03
N ASP A 74 -11.94 -9.04 23.04
CA ASP A 74 -11.70 -9.91 24.19
C ASP A 74 -10.95 -9.16 25.28
N VAL A 75 -11.71 -8.50 26.15
CA VAL A 75 -11.21 -7.69 27.26
C VAL A 75 -12.21 -7.74 28.43
N ASP A 76 -11.71 -7.82 29.66
CA ASP A 76 -12.58 -7.84 30.82
C ASP A 76 -13.30 -6.50 30.98
N SER A 77 -12.58 -5.39 30.96
CA SER A 77 -13.17 -4.05 30.99
C SER A 77 -12.29 -2.97 30.39
N LEU A 78 -12.95 -1.97 29.79
CA LEU A 78 -12.36 -0.72 29.30
C LEU A 78 -13.14 0.45 29.87
N HIS A 79 -12.45 1.39 30.53
CA HIS A 79 -13.09 2.54 31.17
C HIS A 79 -12.51 3.86 30.67
N HIS A 80 -13.34 4.89 30.69
CA HIS A 80 -13.02 6.28 30.38
C HIS A 80 -12.57 6.52 28.94
N LEU A 81 -13.03 5.68 27.99
CA LEU A 81 -12.77 5.91 26.56
C LEU A 81 -13.42 7.21 26.12
N SER A 82 -12.70 7.99 25.30
CA SER A 82 -13.25 9.07 24.48
C SER A 82 -13.40 8.59 23.03
N ALA A 83 -14.13 9.36 22.21
CA ALA A 83 -14.29 9.05 20.79
C ALA A 83 -12.95 8.86 20.11
N ALA A 84 -12.72 7.69 19.49
CA ALA A 84 -11.46 7.39 18.81
C ALA A 84 -11.52 7.71 17.32
N ILE A 85 -10.56 8.48 16.85
CA ILE A 85 -10.29 8.77 15.44
C ILE A 85 -9.03 7.99 15.04
N ILE A 86 -9.19 7.02 14.15
CA ILE A 86 -8.07 6.20 13.67
C ILE A 86 -7.51 6.83 12.39
N VAL A 87 -6.20 7.01 12.38
CA VAL A 87 -5.43 7.50 11.24
C VAL A 87 -4.41 6.42 10.87
N ASP A 88 -4.87 5.46 10.08
CA ASP A 88 -4.11 4.29 9.62
C ASP A 88 -3.50 4.51 8.23
N GLN A 89 -2.72 3.51 7.77
CA GLN A 89 -2.08 3.49 6.46
C GLN A 89 -2.93 2.81 5.38
N GLU A 90 -4.20 2.51 5.65
CA GLU A 90 -5.05 1.88 4.63
C GLU A 90 -5.14 2.75 3.37
N PRO A 91 -5.07 2.15 2.17
CA PRO A 91 -5.27 2.89 0.93
C PRO A 91 -6.60 3.64 0.94
N MET A 92 -6.59 4.88 0.48
CA MET A 92 -7.82 5.66 0.31
C MET A 92 -8.59 5.10 -0.88
N GLY A 93 -9.46 4.13 -0.66
CA GLY A 93 -10.40 3.49 -1.59
C GLY A 93 -10.12 3.58 -3.10
N ALA A 94 -10.55 2.58 -3.87
CA ALA A 94 -10.34 2.50 -5.32
C ALA A 94 -11.22 3.46 -6.16
N ASN A 95 -11.85 4.47 -5.54
CA ASN A 95 -12.70 5.41 -6.27
C ASN A 95 -11.85 6.40 -7.07
N SER A 96 -11.85 6.26 -8.39
CA SER A 96 -11.13 7.13 -9.33
C SER A 96 -11.58 8.62 -9.30
N ARG A 97 -12.70 8.91 -8.66
CA ARG A 97 -13.21 10.28 -8.45
C ARG A 97 -12.73 10.91 -7.12
N SER A 98 -12.05 10.14 -6.28
CA SER A 98 -11.45 10.66 -5.05
C SER A 98 -10.07 11.24 -5.35
N THR A 99 -9.85 12.49 -4.95
CA THR A 99 -8.57 13.21 -5.12
C THR A 99 -8.10 13.79 -3.79
N VAL A 100 -6.84 14.21 -3.70
CA VAL A 100 -6.32 14.92 -2.53
C VAL A 100 -7.22 16.11 -2.16
N GLY A 101 -7.64 16.90 -3.15
CA GLY A 101 -8.50 18.06 -2.93
C GLY A 101 -9.89 17.71 -2.40
N THR A 102 -10.48 16.57 -2.81
CA THR A 102 -11.78 16.12 -2.27
C THR A 102 -11.63 15.49 -0.90
N ALA A 103 -10.52 14.80 -0.65
CA ALA A 103 -10.22 14.14 0.63
C ALA A 103 -9.94 15.16 1.77
N THR A 104 -9.40 16.32 1.43
CA THR A 104 -9.05 17.39 2.39
C THR A 104 -10.07 18.51 2.46
N ASP A 105 -11.18 18.43 1.70
CA ASP A 105 -12.17 19.50 1.50
C ASP A 105 -11.62 20.78 0.84
N ALA A 106 -10.34 20.85 0.49
CA ALA A 106 -9.72 22.00 -0.18
C ALA A 106 -10.42 22.32 -1.52
N HIS A 107 -10.81 21.26 -2.27
CA HIS A 107 -11.52 21.44 -3.54
C HIS A 107 -12.91 22.05 -3.36
N THR A 108 -13.58 21.82 -2.21
CA THR A 108 -14.87 22.45 -1.89
C THR A 108 -14.71 23.96 -1.70
N LEU A 109 -13.68 24.38 -0.97
CA LEU A 109 -13.39 25.82 -0.77
C LEU A 109 -12.96 26.48 -2.09
N LEU A 110 -12.16 25.79 -2.89
CA LEU A 110 -11.75 26.28 -4.21
C LEU A 110 -12.95 26.48 -5.16
N ARG A 111 -13.91 25.55 -5.17
CA ARG A 111 -15.17 25.68 -5.95
C ARG A 111 -16.00 26.87 -5.50
N ILE A 112 -16.11 27.12 -4.19
CA ILE A 112 -16.81 28.27 -3.65
C ILE A 112 -16.11 29.55 -4.10
N LEU A 113 -14.79 29.61 -4.03
CA LEU A 113 -13.99 30.74 -4.49
C LEU A 113 -14.29 31.07 -5.96
N PHE A 114 -14.17 30.09 -6.86
CA PHE A 114 -14.44 30.27 -8.29
C PHE A 114 -15.90 30.69 -8.60
N SER A 115 -16.85 30.13 -7.85
CA SER A 115 -18.26 30.51 -7.97
C SER A 115 -18.56 31.98 -7.54
N ARG A 116 -17.74 32.55 -6.64
CA ARG A 116 -17.97 33.88 -6.09
C ARG A 116 -17.28 35.00 -6.87
N ILE A 117 -16.00 34.80 -7.20
CA ILE A 117 -15.16 35.81 -7.81
C ILE A 117 -14.64 35.47 -9.20
N GLY A 118 -14.96 34.27 -9.71
CA GLY A 118 -14.52 33.85 -11.04
C GLY A 118 -15.21 34.59 -12.19
N SER A 119 -14.47 34.87 -13.24
CA SER A 119 -14.96 35.51 -14.45
C SER A 119 -14.61 34.69 -15.69
N PRO A 120 -15.58 34.49 -16.62
CA PRO A 120 -17.00 34.80 -16.53
C PRO A 120 -17.71 34.00 -15.42
N TYR A 121 -18.83 34.52 -14.92
CA TYR A 121 -19.67 33.79 -13.96
C TYR A 121 -20.31 32.57 -14.63
N VAL A 122 -20.14 31.41 -14.04
CA VAL A 122 -20.60 30.09 -14.61
C VAL A 122 -21.79 29.54 -13.81
N GLY A 123 -21.86 29.80 -12.51
CA GLY A 123 -22.94 29.26 -11.67
C GLY A 123 -22.50 28.96 -10.22
N PRO A 124 -23.32 28.18 -9.49
CA PRO A 124 -23.04 27.82 -8.10
C PRO A 124 -21.84 26.91 -7.99
N PRO A 125 -21.28 26.63 -6.77
CA PRO A 125 -20.12 25.78 -6.57
C PRO A 125 -20.22 24.40 -7.18
N LEU A 126 -21.43 23.87 -7.39
CA LEU A 126 -21.67 22.57 -8.04
C LEU A 126 -21.31 22.58 -9.53
N ALA A 127 -21.40 23.72 -10.21
CA ALA A 127 -20.97 23.88 -11.61
C ALA A 127 -19.45 23.67 -11.81
N PHE A 128 -18.67 23.71 -10.74
CA PHE A 128 -17.24 23.46 -10.71
C PHE A 128 -16.88 22.07 -10.15
N SER A 129 -17.87 21.17 -10.00
CA SER A 129 -17.66 19.82 -9.46
C SER A 129 -17.63 18.78 -10.58
N PHE A 130 -16.54 18.06 -10.71
CA PHE A 130 -16.48 16.91 -11.64
C PHE A 130 -17.27 15.68 -11.16
N ASN A 131 -17.91 15.75 -9.97
CA ASN A 131 -18.78 14.71 -9.42
C ASN A 131 -20.27 15.00 -9.59
N THR A 132 -20.63 16.10 -10.25
CA THR A 132 -22.03 16.49 -10.52
C THR A 132 -22.28 16.59 -12.02
N ALA A 133 -23.51 16.34 -12.44
CA ALA A 133 -23.89 16.43 -13.85
C ALA A 133 -23.67 17.83 -14.45
N GLU A 134 -23.80 18.88 -13.63
CA GLU A 134 -23.65 20.28 -14.05
C GLU A 134 -22.21 20.66 -14.35
N GLY A 135 -21.24 20.12 -13.58
CA GLY A 135 -19.84 20.50 -13.67
C GLY A 135 -18.93 19.50 -14.38
N MET A 136 -19.34 18.24 -14.50
CA MET A 136 -18.50 17.20 -15.10
C MET A 136 -18.40 17.32 -16.62
N CYS A 137 -17.28 16.91 -17.18
CA CYS A 137 -17.12 16.71 -18.62
C CYS A 137 -18.09 15.64 -19.11
N PRO A 138 -18.97 15.91 -20.09
CA PRO A 138 -19.98 14.94 -20.54
C PRO A 138 -19.36 13.72 -21.25
N ARG A 139 -18.14 13.82 -21.79
CA ARG A 139 -17.48 12.72 -22.51
C ARG A 139 -16.85 11.69 -21.57
N CYS A 140 -16.19 12.13 -20.51
CA CYS A 140 -15.53 11.23 -19.55
C CYS A 140 -16.28 11.14 -18.22
N GLU A 141 -17.43 11.79 -18.09
CA GLU A 141 -18.26 11.78 -16.88
C GLU A 141 -17.46 12.14 -15.61
N GLY A 142 -16.55 13.08 -15.71
CA GLY A 142 -15.71 13.53 -14.59
C GLY A 142 -14.49 12.65 -14.27
N LEU A 143 -14.18 11.65 -15.08
CA LEU A 143 -13.03 10.77 -14.88
C LEU A 143 -11.71 11.38 -15.39
N GLY A 144 -11.77 12.35 -16.31
CA GLY A 144 -10.58 12.94 -16.95
C GLY A 144 -9.92 12.02 -18.00
N ARG A 145 -10.33 10.75 -18.05
CA ARG A 145 -9.79 9.73 -18.96
C ARG A 145 -10.93 9.00 -19.64
N VAL A 146 -10.66 8.49 -20.82
CA VAL A 146 -11.57 7.61 -21.57
C VAL A 146 -10.90 6.29 -21.83
N SER A 147 -11.71 5.23 -21.79
CA SER A 147 -11.23 3.88 -22.13
C SER A 147 -11.28 3.73 -23.63
N GLU A 148 -10.15 3.67 -24.29
CA GLU A 148 -10.02 3.32 -25.69
C GLU A 148 -9.57 1.87 -25.83
N ILE A 149 -10.15 1.18 -26.81
CA ILE A 149 -9.76 -0.18 -27.13
C ILE A 149 -8.66 -0.12 -28.17
N ASP A 150 -7.50 -0.65 -27.83
CA ASP A 150 -6.41 -0.81 -28.80
C ASP A 150 -6.74 -1.92 -29.78
N ILE A 151 -7.11 -1.52 -31.00
CA ILE A 151 -7.50 -2.45 -32.08
C ILE A 151 -6.35 -3.40 -32.41
N GLY A 152 -5.08 -2.95 -32.31
CA GLY A 152 -3.90 -3.78 -32.54
C GLY A 152 -3.77 -4.96 -31.55
N GLN A 153 -4.38 -4.83 -30.36
CA GLN A 153 -4.47 -5.93 -29.40
C GLN A 153 -5.65 -6.87 -29.65
N LEU A 154 -6.62 -6.46 -30.49
CA LEU A 154 -7.78 -7.28 -30.81
C LEU A 154 -7.55 -8.15 -32.04
N VAL A 155 -6.76 -7.67 -33.01
CA VAL A 155 -6.61 -8.31 -34.32
C VAL A 155 -5.19 -8.20 -34.87
N ASP A 156 -4.80 -9.23 -35.60
CA ASP A 156 -3.62 -9.25 -36.50
C ASP A 156 -4.11 -8.97 -37.93
N ARG A 157 -3.87 -7.77 -38.43
CA ARG A 157 -4.35 -7.34 -39.76
C ARG A 157 -3.73 -8.10 -40.92
N ASP A 158 -2.58 -8.71 -40.74
CA ASP A 158 -1.87 -9.47 -41.77
C ASP A 158 -2.45 -10.88 -41.99
N LYS A 159 -3.37 -11.28 -41.13
CA LYS A 159 -4.09 -12.57 -41.19
C LYS A 159 -5.53 -12.42 -41.64
N SER A 160 -6.06 -13.50 -42.19
CA SER A 160 -7.48 -13.66 -42.45
C SER A 160 -8.20 -14.26 -41.23
N LEU A 161 -9.55 -14.23 -41.20
CA LEU A 161 -10.31 -14.88 -40.15
C LEU A 161 -10.02 -16.39 -40.05
N ARG A 162 -9.77 -17.07 -41.18
CA ARG A 162 -9.36 -18.49 -41.20
C ARG A 162 -7.99 -18.74 -40.60
N GLU A 163 -7.08 -17.79 -40.70
CA GLU A 163 -5.72 -17.86 -40.15
C GLU A 163 -5.66 -17.41 -38.69
N GLY A 164 -6.80 -17.09 -38.07
CA GLY A 164 -6.86 -16.67 -36.69
C GLY A 164 -6.48 -15.20 -36.48
N ALA A 165 -6.98 -14.30 -37.29
CA ALA A 165 -6.73 -12.86 -37.20
C ALA A 165 -7.22 -12.24 -35.90
N ILE A 166 -8.19 -12.86 -35.18
CA ILE A 166 -8.73 -12.33 -33.93
C ILE A 166 -7.95 -12.89 -32.73
N THR A 167 -7.36 -12.02 -31.94
CA THR A 167 -6.51 -12.36 -30.78
C THR A 167 -7.28 -12.34 -29.45
N VAL A 168 -8.58 -12.05 -29.49
CA VAL A 168 -9.46 -11.95 -28.33
C VAL A 168 -9.78 -13.35 -27.76
N PRO A 169 -9.60 -13.61 -26.46
CA PRO A 169 -10.00 -14.88 -25.85
C PRO A 169 -11.47 -15.21 -26.11
N GLY A 170 -11.76 -16.46 -26.50
CA GLY A 170 -13.11 -16.91 -26.87
C GLY A 170 -13.54 -16.60 -28.29
N PHE A 171 -12.65 -15.99 -29.10
CA PHE A 171 -12.85 -15.72 -30.52
C PHE A 171 -11.87 -16.52 -31.40
N GLU A 172 -11.30 -17.56 -30.86
CA GLU A 172 -10.39 -18.46 -31.59
C GLU A 172 -11.12 -19.09 -32.79
N VAL A 173 -10.37 -19.50 -33.79
CA VAL A 173 -10.90 -20.19 -34.97
C VAL A 173 -11.84 -21.33 -34.54
N ASP A 174 -12.96 -21.48 -35.20
CA ASP A 174 -14.05 -22.42 -34.89
C ASP A 174 -14.80 -22.16 -33.56
N SER A 175 -14.50 -21.13 -32.81
CA SER A 175 -15.32 -20.71 -31.67
C SER A 175 -16.71 -20.22 -32.15
N TRP A 176 -17.67 -20.15 -31.22
CA TRP A 176 -19.02 -19.66 -31.54
C TRP A 176 -18.99 -18.23 -32.12
N TYR A 177 -18.25 -17.34 -31.55
CA TYR A 177 -18.17 -15.94 -32.00
C TYR A 177 -17.47 -15.82 -33.35
N TRP A 178 -16.39 -16.57 -33.57
CA TRP A 178 -15.72 -16.66 -34.87
C TRP A 178 -16.66 -17.18 -35.95
N ARG A 179 -17.43 -18.25 -35.67
CA ARG A 179 -18.42 -18.82 -36.64
C ARG A 179 -19.46 -17.81 -37.04
N VAL A 180 -20.02 -17.03 -36.07
CA VAL A 180 -20.98 -15.98 -36.40
C VAL A 180 -20.39 -14.95 -37.36
N MET A 181 -19.13 -14.56 -37.20
CA MET A 181 -18.44 -13.65 -38.11
C MET A 181 -18.18 -14.29 -39.47
N ALA A 182 -17.67 -15.51 -39.51
CA ALA A 182 -17.33 -16.21 -40.74
C ALA A 182 -18.57 -16.55 -41.64
N VAL A 183 -19.74 -16.81 -41.02
CA VAL A 183 -20.98 -17.13 -41.77
C VAL A 183 -21.89 -15.92 -41.96
N SER A 184 -21.47 -14.72 -41.52
CA SER A 184 -22.30 -13.50 -41.61
C SER A 184 -22.65 -13.07 -43.02
N GLY A 185 -21.86 -13.48 -44.01
CA GLY A 185 -21.96 -12.99 -45.39
C GLY A 185 -21.53 -11.53 -45.57
N LEU A 186 -21.06 -10.87 -44.51
CA LEU A 186 -20.55 -9.50 -44.55
C LEU A 186 -19.08 -9.46 -45.01
N PHE A 187 -18.35 -10.53 -44.76
CA PHE A 187 -16.92 -10.64 -45.03
C PHE A 187 -16.58 -12.00 -45.61
N ASP A 188 -15.56 -12.05 -46.48
CA ASP A 188 -14.92 -13.30 -46.88
C ASP A 188 -13.90 -13.73 -45.79
N PRO A 189 -14.08 -14.88 -45.14
CA PRO A 189 -13.18 -15.35 -44.10
C PRO A 189 -11.74 -15.66 -44.59
N GLY A 190 -11.53 -15.76 -45.88
CA GLY A 190 -10.22 -16.03 -46.49
C GLY A 190 -9.42 -14.77 -46.83
N VAL A 191 -10.05 -13.61 -46.83
CA VAL A 191 -9.39 -12.32 -47.11
C VAL A 191 -8.71 -11.80 -45.85
N ARG A 192 -7.51 -11.26 -45.99
CA ARG A 192 -6.78 -10.66 -44.88
C ARG A 192 -7.47 -9.37 -44.38
N LEU A 193 -7.48 -9.12 -43.10
CA LEU A 193 -8.16 -7.96 -42.51
C LEU A 193 -7.65 -6.61 -43.06
N ARG A 194 -6.38 -6.53 -43.45
CA ARG A 194 -5.82 -5.33 -44.07
C ARG A 194 -6.39 -4.99 -45.45
N ASP A 195 -6.94 -6.02 -46.13
CA ASP A 195 -7.48 -5.91 -47.49
C ASP A 195 -9.01 -5.65 -47.49
N TYR A 196 -9.61 -5.50 -46.30
CA TYR A 196 -11.03 -5.11 -46.17
C TYR A 196 -11.23 -3.68 -46.68
N THR A 197 -12.33 -3.45 -47.36
CA THR A 197 -12.75 -2.08 -47.71
C THR A 197 -13.03 -1.27 -46.44
N PRO A 198 -12.95 0.08 -46.48
CA PRO A 198 -13.28 0.91 -45.33
C PRO A 198 -14.65 0.61 -44.70
N ALA A 199 -15.67 0.31 -45.53
CA ALA A 199 -16.99 -0.05 -45.05
C ALA A 199 -17.02 -1.42 -44.38
N GLN A 200 -16.30 -2.41 -44.93
CA GLN A 200 -16.20 -3.74 -44.30
C GLN A 200 -15.41 -3.65 -42.98
N TRP A 201 -14.36 -2.84 -42.93
CA TRP A 201 -13.58 -2.64 -41.72
C TRP A 201 -14.39 -1.97 -40.59
N GLU A 202 -15.20 -0.95 -40.94
CA GLU A 202 -16.10 -0.29 -40.01
C GLU A 202 -17.18 -1.24 -39.50
N ASP A 203 -17.80 -2.01 -40.41
CA ASP A 203 -18.77 -3.04 -40.05
C ASP A 203 -18.17 -4.16 -39.19
N PHE A 204 -16.92 -4.54 -39.47
CA PHE A 204 -16.21 -5.55 -38.70
C PHE A 204 -15.97 -5.10 -37.26
N LEU A 205 -15.60 -3.83 -37.07
CA LEU A 205 -15.29 -3.30 -35.74
C LEU A 205 -16.52 -2.79 -34.97
N HIS A 206 -17.41 -2.06 -35.61
CA HIS A 206 -18.39 -1.21 -34.93
C HIS A 206 -19.84 -1.48 -35.26
N LYS A 207 -20.15 -2.40 -36.20
CA LYS A 207 -21.56 -2.67 -36.59
C LYS A 207 -22.44 -2.95 -35.36
N PRO A 208 -23.59 -2.26 -35.22
CA PRO A 208 -24.54 -2.55 -34.16
C PRO A 208 -25.15 -3.96 -34.31
N ALA A 209 -25.67 -4.50 -33.21
CA ALA A 209 -26.27 -5.83 -33.19
C ALA A 209 -27.34 -5.98 -34.32
N THR A 210 -27.03 -6.76 -35.33
CA THR A 210 -27.83 -6.93 -36.54
C THR A 210 -28.19 -8.40 -36.71
N LYS A 211 -29.49 -8.70 -36.97
CA LYS A 211 -29.94 -10.04 -37.30
C LYS A 211 -29.47 -10.44 -38.69
N ILE A 212 -28.79 -11.57 -38.81
CA ILE A 212 -28.28 -12.14 -40.05
C ILE A 212 -28.89 -13.53 -40.26
N LYS A 213 -29.20 -13.90 -41.49
CA LYS A 213 -29.61 -15.26 -41.85
C LYS A 213 -28.38 -16.09 -42.24
N ALA A 214 -28.11 -17.15 -41.51
CA ALA A 214 -27.06 -18.13 -41.81
C ALA A 214 -27.73 -19.48 -42.07
N GLY A 215 -28.03 -19.78 -43.34
CA GLY A 215 -28.77 -20.96 -43.72
C GLY A 215 -30.21 -20.93 -43.15
N LYS A 216 -30.56 -21.93 -42.33
CA LYS A 216 -31.88 -22.03 -41.66
C LYS A 216 -31.92 -21.31 -40.29
N SER A 217 -30.83 -20.76 -39.82
CA SER A 217 -30.73 -20.15 -38.48
C SER A 217 -30.64 -18.62 -38.54
N ASN A 218 -31.34 -17.95 -37.62
CA ASN A 218 -31.18 -16.51 -37.40
C ASN A 218 -30.10 -16.30 -36.34
N LEU A 219 -29.02 -15.62 -36.71
CA LEU A 219 -27.92 -15.26 -35.79
C LEU A 219 -27.91 -13.74 -35.61
N THR A 220 -27.29 -13.27 -34.56
CA THR A 220 -27.04 -11.84 -34.32
C THR A 220 -25.55 -11.56 -34.47
N TYR A 221 -25.19 -10.80 -35.49
CA TYR A 221 -23.87 -10.25 -35.69
C TYR A 221 -23.73 -8.94 -34.92
N GLU A 222 -22.58 -8.70 -34.32
CA GLU A 222 -22.21 -7.47 -33.63
C GLU A 222 -20.72 -7.23 -33.86
N GLY A 223 -20.32 -5.99 -34.15
CA GLY A 223 -18.96 -5.64 -34.43
C GLY A 223 -18.00 -5.97 -33.26
N LEU A 224 -16.77 -6.30 -33.60
CA LEU A 224 -15.78 -6.84 -32.63
C LEU A 224 -15.56 -5.92 -31.42
N VAL A 225 -15.34 -4.62 -31.64
CA VAL A 225 -15.12 -3.62 -30.57
C VAL A 225 -16.36 -3.50 -29.69
N THR A 226 -17.55 -3.42 -30.29
CA THR A 226 -18.81 -3.33 -29.57
C THR A 226 -19.03 -4.58 -28.71
N LYS A 227 -18.71 -5.76 -29.26
CA LYS A 227 -18.82 -7.05 -28.58
C LYS A 227 -17.81 -7.16 -27.41
N VAL A 228 -16.57 -6.80 -27.64
CA VAL A 228 -15.51 -6.81 -26.63
C VAL A 228 -15.87 -5.86 -25.49
N ARG A 229 -16.31 -4.64 -25.79
CA ARG A 229 -16.76 -3.69 -24.77
C ARG A 229 -17.83 -4.29 -23.88
N ARG A 230 -18.86 -4.90 -24.46
CA ARG A 230 -19.96 -5.52 -23.72
C ARG A 230 -19.55 -6.76 -22.93
N LEU A 231 -18.65 -7.61 -23.44
CA LEU A 231 -18.28 -8.86 -22.79
C LEU A 231 -17.22 -8.69 -21.69
N TYR A 232 -16.31 -7.72 -21.86
CA TYR A 232 -15.10 -7.62 -21.04
C TYR A 232 -14.97 -6.29 -20.27
N LEU A 233 -15.61 -5.19 -20.71
CA LEU A 233 -15.45 -3.89 -20.04
C LEU A 233 -16.59 -3.52 -19.10
N THR A 234 -17.75 -4.17 -19.24
CA THR A 234 -18.91 -3.95 -18.33
C THR A 234 -18.91 -4.90 -17.14
N LYS A 235 -18.04 -5.92 -17.13
CA LYS A 235 -17.95 -6.89 -16.03
C LYS A 235 -16.91 -6.44 -15.00
N ASP A 236 -17.19 -6.75 -13.73
CA ASP A 236 -16.25 -6.56 -12.67
C ASP A 236 -14.95 -7.36 -12.93
N ARG A 237 -13.81 -6.67 -12.94
CA ARG A 237 -12.49 -7.25 -13.22
C ARG A 237 -12.12 -8.36 -12.24
N GLU A 238 -12.61 -8.29 -11.00
CA GLU A 238 -12.32 -9.30 -9.98
C GLU A 238 -12.98 -10.65 -10.29
N THR A 239 -14.11 -10.65 -10.99
CA THR A 239 -14.85 -11.87 -11.38
C THR A 239 -14.31 -12.53 -12.65
N MET A 240 -13.37 -11.89 -13.36
CA MET A 240 -12.83 -12.41 -14.62
C MET A 240 -11.78 -13.50 -14.39
N GLN A 241 -11.76 -14.50 -15.30
CA GLN A 241 -10.70 -15.49 -15.35
C GLN A 241 -9.33 -14.82 -15.65
N PRO A 242 -8.21 -15.34 -15.13
CA PRO A 242 -6.88 -14.70 -15.25
C PRO A 242 -6.47 -14.36 -16.69
N ARG A 243 -6.74 -15.25 -17.65
CA ARG A 243 -6.45 -15.04 -19.09
C ARG A 243 -7.27 -13.89 -19.68
N THR A 244 -8.53 -13.81 -19.33
CA THR A 244 -9.44 -12.75 -19.79
C THR A 244 -9.08 -11.41 -19.19
N ARG A 245 -8.72 -11.39 -17.91
CA ARG A 245 -8.25 -10.18 -17.21
C ARG A 245 -6.95 -9.66 -17.83
N ALA A 246 -5.95 -10.51 -18.06
CA ALA A 246 -4.70 -10.15 -18.72
C ALA A 246 -4.90 -9.60 -20.14
N PHE A 247 -5.91 -10.12 -20.85
CA PHE A 247 -6.31 -9.57 -22.13
C PHE A 247 -6.95 -8.19 -21.99
N ALA A 248 -7.93 -8.02 -21.10
CA ALA A 248 -8.60 -6.74 -20.86
C ALA A 248 -7.60 -5.65 -20.44
N ASP A 249 -6.62 -6.00 -19.60
CA ASP A 249 -5.57 -5.08 -19.15
C ASP A 249 -4.64 -4.61 -20.29
N ARG A 250 -4.45 -5.43 -21.33
CA ARG A 250 -3.66 -5.06 -22.53
C ARG A 250 -4.47 -4.35 -23.59
N ALA A 251 -5.73 -4.78 -23.77
CA ALA A 251 -6.60 -4.30 -24.86
C ALA A 251 -7.24 -2.95 -24.55
N VAL A 252 -7.27 -2.51 -23.28
CA VAL A 252 -7.86 -1.26 -22.85
C VAL A 252 -6.77 -0.29 -22.42
N THR A 253 -6.57 0.73 -23.21
CA THR A 253 -5.74 1.87 -22.87
C THR A 253 -6.61 2.96 -22.27
N LEU A 254 -6.22 3.46 -21.10
CA LEU A 254 -6.80 4.66 -20.53
C LEU A 254 -6.04 5.86 -21.12
N THR A 255 -6.68 6.57 -22.04
CA THR A 255 -6.13 7.79 -22.62
C THR A 255 -6.75 9.01 -21.94
N GLU A 256 -6.01 10.12 -21.96
CA GLU A 256 -6.54 11.40 -21.50
C GLU A 256 -7.78 11.78 -22.33
N CYS A 257 -8.81 12.31 -21.69
CA CYS A 257 -10.06 12.65 -22.37
C CYS A 257 -9.81 13.81 -23.36
N PRO A 258 -10.00 13.62 -24.66
CA PRO A 258 -9.72 14.66 -25.65
C PRO A 258 -10.69 15.85 -25.61
N ALA A 259 -11.80 15.75 -24.87
CA ALA A 259 -12.75 16.85 -24.73
C ALA A 259 -12.38 17.79 -23.57
N CYS A 260 -11.82 17.28 -22.49
CA CYS A 260 -11.48 18.09 -21.32
C CYS A 260 -9.97 18.09 -21.01
N GLU A 261 -9.14 17.39 -21.78
CA GLU A 261 -7.69 17.35 -21.59
C GLU A 261 -7.31 17.07 -20.13
N GLY A 262 -7.90 16.00 -19.55
CA GLY A 262 -7.68 15.60 -18.17
C GLY A 262 -8.36 16.46 -17.10
N ALA A 263 -8.86 17.65 -17.42
CA ALA A 263 -9.45 18.59 -16.47
C ALA A 263 -10.73 18.11 -15.76
N ARG A 264 -11.36 17.02 -16.23
CA ARG A 264 -12.57 16.40 -15.66
C ARG A 264 -13.84 17.26 -15.73
N LEU A 265 -13.73 18.54 -16.04
CA LEU A 265 -14.79 19.55 -15.98
C LEU A 265 -15.37 19.87 -17.37
N CYS A 266 -16.61 20.34 -17.40
CA CYS A 266 -17.28 20.85 -18.57
C CYS A 266 -16.59 22.13 -19.10
N GLU A 267 -16.86 22.54 -20.33
CA GLU A 267 -16.23 23.69 -21.00
C GLU A 267 -16.51 25.00 -20.24
N ALA A 268 -17.75 25.20 -19.77
CA ALA A 268 -18.13 26.37 -19.01
C ALA A 268 -17.26 26.54 -17.74
N ALA A 269 -17.10 25.49 -16.95
CA ALA A 269 -16.24 25.52 -15.74
C ALA A 269 -14.76 25.79 -16.07
N ARG A 270 -14.29 25.30 -17.22
CA ARG A 270 -12.91 25.52 -17.70
C ARG A 270 -12.66 26.91 -18.27
N SER A 271 -13.71 27.63 -18.66
CA SER A 271 -13.58 29.01 -19.15
C SER A 271 -13.43 30.03 -18.02
N CYS A 272 -13.93 29.72 -16.82
CA CYS A 272 -13.90 30.61 -15.65
C CYS A 272 -12.49 30.74 -15.06
N ARG A 273 -12.09 31.99 -14.75
CA ARG A 273 -10.75 32.30 -14.21
C ARG A 273 -10.84 33.17 -12.96
N VAL A 274 -9.91 32.93 -12.06
CA VAL A 274 -9.59 33.77 -10.90
C VAL A 274 -8.12 34.17 -11.02
N ASP A 275 -7.81 35.45 -11.06
CA ASP A 275 -6.44 35.96 -11.29
C ASP A 275 -5.72 35.26 -12.45
N GLY A 276 -6.43 35.08 -13.58
CA GLY A 276 -5.93 34.50 -14.81
C GLY A 276 -5.86 32.99 -14.85
N ARG A 277 -6.15 32.26 -13.78
CA ARG A 277 -6.08 30.78 -13.71
C ARG A 277 -7.47 30.17 -13.65
N THR A 278 -7.64 29.01 -14.33
CA THR A 278 -8.81 28.16 -14.21
C THR A 278 -8.74 27.29 -12.97
N ILE A 279 -9.89 26.75 -12.53
CA ILE A 279 -9.92 25.82 -11.38
C ILE A 279 -9.11 24.52 -11.64
N ALA A 280 -9.08 24.05 -12.89
CA ALA A 280 -8.29 22.89 -13.28
C ALA A 280 -6.78 23.18 -13.18
N GLU A 281 -6.34 24.33 -13.71
CA GLU A 281 -4.95 24.78 -13.57
C GLU A 281 -4.55 24.94 -12.09
N CYS A 282 -5.43 25.51 -11.26
CA CYS A 282 -5.20 25.62 -9.81
C CYS A 282 -5.08 24.24 -9.15
N SER A 283 -5.94 23.29 -9.51
CA SER A 283 -5.93 21.93 -8.93
C SER A 283 -4.71 21.13 -9.33
N ALA A 284 -4.14 21.41 -10.52
CA ALA A 284 -2.93 20.76 -11.03
C ALA A 284 -1.61 21.34 -10.47
N LEU A 285 -1.65 22.55 -9.90
CA LEU A 285 -0.47 23.13 -9.23
C LEU A 285 -0.01 22.25 -8.07
N GLN A 286 1.29 22.25 -7.79
CA GLN A 286 1.76 21.78 -6.49
C GLN A 286 1.09 22.60 -5.38
N ILE A 287 0.73 21.93 -4.29
CA ILE A 287 0.03 22.56 -3.15
C ILE A 287 0.81 23.78 -2.61
N SER A 288 2.15 23.70 -2.58
CA SER A 288 3.02 24.82 -2.20
C SER A 288 2.84 26.04 -3.10
N ASP A 289 2.67 25.84 -4.41
CA ASP A 289 2.46 26.92 -5.37
C ASP A 289 1.02 27.43 -5.33
N LEU A 290 0.05 26.52 -5.16
CA LEU A 290 -1.34 26.90 -4.97
C LEU A 290 -1.50 27.74 -3.69
N ALA A 291 -0.84 27.37 -2.59
CA ALA A 291 -0.85 28.15 -1.35
C ALA A 291 -0.29 29.56 -1.57
N ARG A 292 0.78 29.69 -2.36
CA ARG A 292 1.36 31.00 -2.73
C ARG A 292 0.40 31.80 -3.59
N PHE A 293 -0.24 31.18 -4.58
CA PHE A 293 -1.24 31.83 -5.43
C PHE A 293 -2.43 32.33 -4.62
N VAL A 294 -3.03 31.49 -3.75
CA VAL A 294 -4.18 31.85 -2.92
C VAL A 294 -3.85 32.98 -1.94
N ARG A 295 -2.62 33.05 -1.43
CA ARG A 295 -2.17 34.19 -0.58
C ARG A 295 -2.12 35.51 -1.35
N GLY A 296 -1.94 35.48 -2.66
CA GLY A 296 -1.93 36.66 -3.55
C GLY A 296 -3.31 37.26 -3.77
N ILE A 297 -4.39 36.47 -3.68
CA ILE A 297 -5.75 36.91 -3.93
C ILE A 297 -6.18 37.90 -2.86
N ARG A 298 -6.66 39.09 -3.31
CA ARG A 298 -7.13 40.23 -2.47
C ARG A 298 -8.57 40.50 -2.83
N ASP A 299 -9.52 39.92 -2.10
CA ASP A 299 -10.96 40.15 -2.25
C ASP A 299 -11.65 39.90 -0.91
N ASP A 300 -12.12 40.95 -0.31
CA ASP A 300 -12.74 40.92 1.03
C ASP A 300 -14.09 40.19 1.04
N SER A 301 -14.76 40.08 -0.12
CA SER A 301 -16.05 39.41 -0.23
C SER A 301 -15.99 37.91 0.01
N VAL A 302 -14.81 37.33 -0.11
CA VAL A 302 -14.52 35.88 0.07
C VAL A 302 -13.51 35.61 1.19
N GLY A 303 -13.29 36.58 2.09
CA GLY A 303 -12.32 36.50 3.19
C GLY A 303 -12.34 35.16 3.94
N PRO A 304 -13.48 34.72 4.52
CA PRO A 304 -13.58 33.46 5.26
C PRO A 304 -13.23 32.22 4.41
N VAL A 305 -13.58 32.25 3.11
CA VAL A 305 -13.23 31.13 2.17
C VAL A 305 -11.74 31.09 1.94
N LEU A 306 -11.10 32.23 1.73
CA LEU A 306 -9.65 32.34 1.56
C LEU A 306 -8.90 31.92 2.82
N GLU A 307 -9.37 32.29 4.01
CA GLU A 307 -8.78 31.86 5.28
C GLU A 307 -8.83 30.32 5.45
N GLY A 308 -10.01 29.73 5.23
CA GLY A 308 -10.17 28.28 5.31
C GLY A 308 -9.32 27.53 4.28
N LEU A 309 -9.26 28.04 3.04
CA LEU A 309 -8.45 27.43 1.99
C LEU A 309 -6.93 27.56 2.30
N ARG A 310 -6.49 28.74 2.76
CA ARG A 310 -5.09 28.96 3.19
C ARG A 310 -4.71 28.02 4.32
N ALA A 311 -5.52 27.92 5.36
CA ALA A 311 -5.28 27.04 6.50
C ALA A 311 -5.14 25.58 6.07
N THR A 312 -6.00 25.10 5.17
CA THR A 312 -5.93 23.73 4.65
C THR A 312 -4.67 23.49 3.81
N LEU A 313 -4.33 24.42 2.91
CA LEU A 313 -3.14 24.32 2.08
C LEU A 313 -1.85 24.42 2.91
N ASP A 314 -1.81 25.30 3.91
CA ASP A 314 -0.67 25.45 4.81
C ASP A 314 -0.46 24.19 5.65
N SER A 315 -1.55 23.57 6.14
CA SER A 315 -1.47 22.28 6.83
C SER A 315 -0.90 21.17 5.93
N LEU A 316 -1.29 21.13 4.64
CA LEU A 316 -0.74 20.16 3.67
C LEU A 316 0.77 20.41 3.43
N VAL A 317 1.20 21.65 3.35
CA VAL A 317 2.62 22.01 3.22
C VAL A 317 3.39 21.65 4.49
N GLU A 318 2.84 21.95 5.66
CA GLU A 318 3.46 21.70 6.96
C GLU A 318 3.68 20.21 7.21
N ILE A 319 2.72 19.35 6.79
CA ILE A 319 2.84 17.88 6.92
C ILE A 319 3.78 17.25 5.86
N GLY A 320 4.39 18.07 4.99
CA GLY A 320 5.31 17.58 3.96
C GLY A 320 4.65 17.06 2.69
N LEU A 321 3.40 17.47 2.41
CA LEU A 321 2.65 17.09 1.20
C LEU A 321 2.58 18.23 0.17
N GLY A 322 3.39 19.28 0.32
CA GLY A 322 3.40 20.45 -0.56
C GLY A 322 3.72 20.13 -2.03
N TYR A 323 4.35 19.01 -2.31
CA TYR A 323 4.68 18.54 -3.66
C TYR A 323 3.51 17.85 -4.39
N LEU A 324 2.46 17.45 -3.69
CA LEU A 324 1.26 16.89 -4.29
C LEU A 324 0.44 17.98 -4.98
N SER A 325 -0.49 17.58 -5.84
CA SER A 325 -1.52 18.46 -6.40
C SER A 325 -2.91 18.04 -5.88
N LEU A 326 -3.86 18.97 -5.91
CA LEU A 326 -5.22 18.69 -5.44
C LEU A 326 -5.97 17.71 -6.33
N ASP A 327 -5.62 17.62 -7.61
CA ASP A 327 -6.20 16.68 -8.59
C ASP A 327 -5.59 15.28 -8.53
N ARG A 328 -4.51 15.07 -7.76
CA ARG A 328 -3.88 13.76 -7.57
C ARG A 328 -4.90 12.75 -7.07
N GLU A 329 -5.08 11.65 -7.78
CA GLU A 329 -6.00 10.58 -7.40
C GLU A 329 -5.58 9.94 -6.07
N SER A 330 -6.53 9.82 -5.12
CA SER A 330 -6.28 9.27 -3.78
C SER A 330 -5.78 7.81 -3.84
N SER A 331 -6.20 7.03 -4.83
CA SER A 331 -5.77 5.64 -5.06
C SER A 331 -4.30 5.51 -5.47
N THR A 332 -3.66 6.60 -5.91
CA THR A 332 -2.25 6.62 -6.33
C THR A 332 -1.30 7.06 -5.21
N LEU A 333 -1.83 7.39 -4.05
CA LEU A 333 -1.05 7.78 -2.89
C LEU A 333 -0.40 6.56 -2.23
N SER A 334 0.84 6.72 -1.76
CA SER A 334 1.45 5.75 -0.85
C SER A 334 0.68 5.69 0.47
N GLY A 335 0.85 4.62 1.26
CA GLY A 335 0.20 4.49 2.56
C GLY A 335 0.48 5.68 3.49
N GLY A 336 1.73 6.12 3.56
CA GLY A 336 2.11 7.28 4.36
C GLY A 336 1.56 8.62 3.83
N GLU A 337 1.47 8.81 2.49
CA GLU A 337 0.80 9.99 1.92
C GLU A 337 -0.68 10.00 2.24
N ALA A 338 -1.37 8.84 2.08
CA ALA A 338 -2.78 8.70 2.39
C ALA A 338 -3.09 9.00 3.87
N GLN A 339 -2.26 8.48 4.77
CA GLN A 339 -2.36 8.75 6.21
C GLN A 339 -2.22 10.25 6.52
N ARG A 340 -1.21 10.91 5.94
CA ARG A 340 -0.99 12.36 6.13
C ARG A 340 -2.13 13.20 5.56
N VAL A 341 -2.68 12.84 4.38
CA VAL A 341 -3.86 13.52 3.81
C VAL A 341 -5.06 13.43 4.76
N ARG A 342 -5.30 12.25 5.39
CA ARG A 342 -6.35 12.10 6.40
C ARG A 342 -6.12 13.00 7.61
N MET A 343 -4.87 13.10 8.07
CA MET A 343 -4.50 13.90 9.24
C MET A 343 -4.83 15.38 9.06
N VAL A 344 -4.68 15.94 7.86
CA VAL A 344 -4.97 17.35 7.56
C VAL A 344 -6.40 17.77 8.00
N ARG A 345 -7.40 16.91 7.76
CA ARG A 345 -8.78 17.18 8.17
C ARG A 345 -8.93 17.38 9.68
N HIS A 346 -8.11 16.70 10.46
CA HIS A 346 -8.18 16.71 11.93
C HIS A 346 -7.37 17.86 12.53
N LEU A 347 -6.33 18.33 11.84
CA LEU A 347 -5.56 19.52 12.28
C LEU A 347 -6.42 20.77 12.32
N GLY A 348 -7.32 20.95 11.35
CA GLY A 348 -8.27 22.07 11.32
C GLY A 348 -9.48 21.91 12.25
N SER A 349 -9.66 20.73 12.88
CA SER A 349 -10.80 20.46 13.75
C SER A 349 -10.70 21.23 15.08
N SER A 350 -11.84 21.77 15.52
CA SER A 350 -12.01 22.37 16.86
C SER A 350 -12.38 21.34 17.94
N LEU A 351 -12.46 20.04 17.59
CA LEU A 351 -12.76 18.99 18.56
C LEU A 351 -11.67 18.88 19.61
N THR A 352 -12.08 18.73 20.86
CA THR A 352 -11.22 18.51 22.03
C THR A 352 -11.68 17.26 22.78
N ASP A 353 -10.82 16.69 23.62
CA ASP A 353 -11.07 15.48 24.40
C ASP A 353 -11.35 14.23 23.52
N VAL A 354 -10.80 14.21 22.32
CA VAL A 354 -10.85 13.07 21.37
C VAL A 354 -9.59 12.23 21.52
N THR A 355 -9.68 10.93 21.29
CA THR A 355 -8.52 10.04 21.20
C THR A 355 -8.11 9.85 19.75
N TYR A 356 -6.97 10.41 19.35
CA TYR A 356 -6.35 10.13 18.06
C TYR A 356 -5.46 8.91 18.15
N VAL A 357 -5.59 7.99 17.20
CA VAL A 357 -4.82 6.73 17.15
C VAL A 357 -4.08 6.67 15.82
N PHE A 358 -2.74 6.63 15.90
CA PHE A 358 -1.85 6.61 14.72
C PHE A 358 -1.09 5.30 14.62
N ASP A 359 -1.03 4.75 13.40
CA ASP A 359 -0.21 3.58 13.07
C ASP A 359 1.03 4.02 12.29
N GLU A 360 2.18 3.95 12.93
CA GLU A 360 3.51 4.29 12.39
C GLU A 360 3.50 5.56 11.50
N PRO A 361 3.10 6.73 12.02
CA PRO A 361 2.90 7.95 11.21
C PRO A 361 4.18 8.47 10.55
N THR A 362 5.34 7.95 10.93
CA THR A 362 6.63 8.36 10.38
C THR A 362 7.19 7.39 9.34
N VAL A 363 6.42 6.36 8.94
CA VAL A 363 6.82 5.42 7.88
C VAL A 363 7.13 6.15 6.58
N GLY A 364 8.25 5.79 5.92
CA GLY A 364 8.67 6.38 4.66
C GLY A 364 9.09 7.85 4.73
N LEU A 365 9.23 8.40 5.95
CA LEU A 365 9.64 9.79 6.13
C LEU A 365 11.15 9.93 6.30
N HIS A 366 11.70 10.93 5.60
CA HIS A 366 13.02 11.44 5.85
C HIS A 366 13.10 12.07 7.26
N PRO A 367 14.24 12.04 7.97
CA PRO A 367 14.39 12.64 9.30
C PRO A 367 13.86 14.07 9.41
N HIS A 368 14.08 14.90 8.40
CA HIS A 368 13.53 16.25 8.33
C HIS A 368 11.97 16.29 8.38
N ASP A 369 11.31 15.35 7.72
CA ASP A 369 9.84 15.28 7.70
C ASP A 369 9.30 14.67 9.01
N ILE A 370 10.09 13.83 9.71
CA ILE A 370 9.72 13.29 11.04
C ILE A 370 9.59 14.43 12.06
N GLU A 371 10.48 15.41 12.05
CA GLU A 371 10.38 16.56 12.95
C GLU A 371 9.09 17.37 12.74
N ARG A 372 8.66 17.49 11.49
CA ARG A 372 7.36 18.13 11.15
C ARG A 372 6.19 17.31 11.68
N MET A 373 6.20 15.99 11.45
CA MET A 373 5.19 15.08 11.96
C MET A 373 5.10 15.14 13.48
N ASN A 374 6.22 15.10 14.16
CA ASN A 374 6.29 15.17 15.63
C ASN A 374 5.67 16.47 16.17
N ARG A 375 5.92 17.61 15.53
CA ARG A 375 5.26 18.89 15.89
C ARG A 375 3.73 18.80 15.75
N LEU A 376 3.21 18.17 14.72
CA LEU A 376 1.78 18.02 14.52
C LEU A 376 1.14 17.09 15.56
N LEU A 377 1.79 16.02 15.94
CA LEU A 377 1.34 15.15 17.04
C LEU A 377 1.26 15.92 18.37
N LEU A 378 2.26 16.75 18.65
CA LEU A 378 2.29 17.61 19.83
C LEU A 378 1.17 18.67 19.75
N GLN A 379 0.94 19.30 18.61
CA GLN A 379 -0.16 20.25 18.41
C GLN A 379 -1.55 19.63 18.67
N LEU A 380 -1.78 18.38 18.22
CA LEU A 380 -3.03 17.66 18.52
C LEU A 380 -3.18 17.41 20.01
N ARG A 381 -2.12 17.00 20.70
CA ARG A 381 -2.11 16.86 22.15
C ARG A 381 -2.39 18.18 22.86
N ASP A 382 -1.70 19.26 22.47
CA ASP A 382 -1.79 20.57 23.10
C ASP A 382 -3.17 21.24 22.94
N LYS A 383 -3.95 20.78 21.95
CA LYS A 383 -5.39 21.12 21.84
C LYS A 383 -6.27 20.40 22.88
N GLY A 384 -5.69 19.60 23.78
CA GLY A 384 -6.43 18.87 24.82
C GLY A 384 -6.92 17.49 24.40
N ASN A 385 -6.30 16.87 23.37
CA ASN A 385 -6.63 15.53 22.91
C ASN A 385 -5.69 14.48 23.49
N THR A 386 -6.17 13.25 23.55
CA THR A 386 -5.34 12.07 23.82
C THR A 386 -4.75 11.57 22.50
N VAL A 387 -3.44 11.38 22.43
CA VAL A 387 -2.77 10.94 21.20
C VAL A 387 -2.06 9.61 21.49
N LEU A 388 -2.51 8.54 20.85
CA LEU A 388 -1.94 7.20 20.93
C LEU A 388 -1.22 6.90 19.63
N VAL A 389 0.07 6.55 19.71
CA VAL A 389 0.91 6.33 18.53
C VAL A 389 1.60 4.97 18.66
N VAL A 390 1.38 4.08 17.71
CA VAL A 390 2.23 2.88 17.53
C VAL A 390 3.43 3.29 16.73
N GLU A 391 4.63 3.16 17.29
CA GLU A 391 5.86 3.67 16.64
C GLU A 391 7.12 2.93 17.09
N HIS A 392 8.14 2.96 16.22
CA HIS A 392 9.45 2.34 16.44
C HIS A 392 10.61 3.33 16.35
N LYS A 393 10.38 4.52 15.77
CA LYS A 393 11.47 5.49 15.55
C LYS A 393 11.83 6.26 16.81
N PRO A 394 13.13 6.32 17.15
CA PRO A 394 13.59 7.01 18.37
C PRO A 394 13.15 8.46 18.45
N GLU A 395 13.12 9.16 17.30
CA GLU A 395 12.77 10.56 17.20
C GLU A 395 11.34 10.83 17.70
N THR A 396 10.42 9.90 17.47
CA THR A 396 9.03 10.02 17.92
C THR A 396 8.85 9.46 19.33
N ILE A 397 9.56 8.40 19.70
CA ILE A 397 9.55 7.89 21.08
C ILE A 397 10.03 8.98 22.06
N ARG A 398 11.03 9.79 21.66
CA ARG A 398 11.61 10.86 22.51
C ARG A 398 10.67 12.02 22.81
N ILE A 399 9.61 12.24 22.03
CA ILE A 399 8.65 13.32 22.31
C ILE A 399 7.44 12.84 23.11
N ALA A 400 7.38 11.55 23.48
CA ALA A 400 6.28 10.99 24.24
C ALA A 400 6.22 11.51 25.68
N ASP A 401 5.03 11.85 26.16
CA ASP A 401 4.76 12.10 27.58
C ASP A 401 4.70 10.79 28.38
N HIS A 402 4.26 9.70 27.70
CA HIS A 402 4.15 8.37 28.28
C HIS A 402 4.52 7.31 27.23
N VAL A 403 5.19 6.25 27.63
CA VAL A 403 5.61 5.16 26.75
C VAL A 403 5.09 3.83 27.33
N VAL A 404 4.53 3.00 26.44
CA VAL A 404 4.12 1.63 26.76
C VAL A 404 4.91 0.69 25.86
N ASP A 405 5.81 -0.10 26.44
CA ASP A 405 6.67 -1.05 25.70
C ASP A 405 6.12 -2.47 25.84
N LEU A 406 5.74 -3.08 24.72
CA LEU A 406 5.20 -4.43 24.66
C LEU A 406 6.27 -5.44 24.19
N GLY A 407 6.26 -6.61 24.83
CA GLY A 407 7.22 -7.67 24.57
C GLY A 407 6.97 -8.89 25.43
N PRO A 408 8.06 -9.58 25.83
CA PRO A 408 9.45 -9.34 25.50
C PRO A 408 9.85 -9.77 24.08
N GLY A 409 9.04 -10.62 23.44
CA GLY A 409 9.26 -11.16 22.09
C GLY A 409 8.09 -10.93 21.16
N ALA A 410 8.02 -11.70 20.08
CA ALA A 410 6.97 -11.66 19.08
C ALA A 410 6.03 -12.87 19.20
N GLY A 411 4.79 -12.75 18.72
CA GLY A 411 3.79 -13.79 18.73
C GLY A 411 3.49 -14.32 20.14
N ALA A 412 3.53 -15.63 20.38
CA ALA A 412 3.27 -16.25 21.68
C ALA A 412 4.27 -15.86 22.77
N ALA A 413 5.47 -15.39 22.41
CA ALA A 413 6.47 -14.88 23.36
C ALA A 413 6.30 -13.38 23.64
N GLY A 414 5.32 -12.72 23.02
CA GLY A 414 4.95 -11.33 23.22
C GLY A 414 3.70 -11.16 24.08
N GLY A 415 2.95 -10.10 23.79
CA GLY A 415 1.62 -9.88 24.36
C GLY A 415 1.62 -9.36 25.80
N ARG A 416 2.75 -8.94 26.35
CA ARG A 416 2.88 -8.44 27.73
C ARG A 416 3.42 -7.03 27.75
N ILE A 417 3.07 -6.24 28.76
CA ILE A 417 3.68 -4.96 29.04
C ILE A 417 5.02 -5.19 29.76
N CYS A 418 6.10 -4.77 29.11
CA CYS A 418 7.45 -4.82 29.67
C CYS A 418 7.81 -3.53 30.41
N TYR A 419 7.23 -2.40 29.97
CA TYR A 419 7.39 -1.11 30.61
C TYR A 419 6.17 -0.22 30.35
N ALA A 420 5.76 0.58 31.30
CA ALA A 420 4.80 1.67 31.16
C ALA A 420 5.23 2.83 32.08
N GLY A 421 5.44 4.01 31.51
CA GLY A 421 5.95 5.17 32.27
C GLY A 421 6.55 6.25 31.37
N ASP A 422 7.38 7.09 31.93
CA ASP A 422 8.07 8.17 31.23
C ASP A 422 9.30 7.69 30.43
N LEU A 423 9.87 8.58 29.62
CA LEU A 423 11.04 8.29 28.80
C LEU A 423 12.30 7.99 29.63
N ALA A 424 12.45 8.64 30.79
CA ALA A 424 13.62 8.44 31.66
C ALA A 424 13.63 7.02 32.24
N GLY A 425 12.48 6.54 32.71
CA GLY A 425 12.29 5.18 33.17
C GLY A 425 12.48 4.13 32.06
N LEU A 426 12.01 4.42 30.82
CA LEU A 426 12.27 3.54 29.69
C LEU A 426 13.78 3.36 29.42
N ARG A 427 14.55 4.45 29.42
CA ARG A 427 16.01 4.41 29.26
C ARG A 427 16.71 3.58 30.34
N ALA A 428 16.21 3.66 31.58
CA ALA A 428 16.73 2.90 32.69
C ALA A 428 16.29 1.43 32.71
N SER A 429 15.28 1.07 31.87
CA SER A 429 14.70 -0.26 31.85
C SER A 429 15.62 -1.28 31.16
N ALA A 430 15.43 -2.57 31.49
CA ALA A 430 16.14 -3.67 30.82
C ALA A 430 15.46 -4.11 29.51
N THR A 431 14.44 -3.37 29.03
CA THR A 431 13.72 -3.72 27.80
C THR A 431 14.59 -3.57 26.56
N LEU A 432 14.22 -4.25 25.46
CA LEU A 432 14.93 -4.07 24.18
C LEU A 432 14.84 -2.64 23.70
N THR A 433 13.66 -2.03 23.79
CA THR A 433 13.47 -0.63 23.39
C THR A 433 14.35 0.31 24.20
N GLY A 434 14.40 0.16 25.54
CA GLY A 434 15.23 0.99 26.41
C GLY A 434 16.72 0.92 26.05
N ARG A 435 17.23 -0.29 25.78
CA ARG A 435 18.63 -0.51 25.38
C ARG A 435 18.99 0.07 24.02
N TYR A 436 18.05 -0.02 23.06
CA TYR A 436 18.28 0.40 21.68
C TYR A 436 17.87 1.84 21.36
N LEU A 437 17.18 2.53 22.28
CA LEU A 437 16.67 3.89 22.06
C LEU A 437 17.77 4.89 21.68
N ASP A 438 18.91 4.76 22.33
CA ASP A 438 20.08 5.62 22.09
C ASP A 438 21.21 4.89 21.33
N HIS A 439 20.94 3.64 20.85
CA HIS A 439 21.88 2.91 20.02
C HIS A 439 22.06 3.59 18.66
N ARG A 440 23.30 3.69 18.21
CA ARG A 440 23.68 4.27 16.91
C ARG A 440 24.65 3.35 16.20
N VAL A 441 24.43 3.20 14.92
CA VAL A 441 25.34 2.48 14.02
C VAL A 441 26.40 3.49 13.56
N PRO A 442 27.70 3.25 13.81
CA PRO A 442 28.77 4.14 13.36
C PRO A 442 28.90 4.08 11.83
N LEU A 443 29.56 5.09 11.26
CA LEU A 443 29.94 5.04 9.85
C LEU A 443 30.80 3.81 9.56
N ARG A 444 30.55 3.16 8.43
CA ARG A 444 31.36 2.03 7.98
C ARG A 444 32.80 2.47 7.71
N GLU A 445 33.73 1.94 8.46
CA GLU A 445 35.17 2.27 8.32
C GLU A 445 35.76 1.76 6.99
N LYS A 446 35.37 0.56 6.58
CA LYS A 446 35.86 -0.10 5.35
C LYS A 446 34.72 -0.32 4.40
N VAL A 447 34.53 0.60 3.46
CA VAL A 447 33.57 0.45 2.37
C VAL A 447 34.09 -0.54 1.32
N ARG A 448 33.16 -1.36 0.77
CA ARG A 448 33.50 -2.28 -0.31
C ARG A 448 33.79 -1.48 -1.60
N ARG A 449 34.71 -2.00 -2.42
CA ARG A 449 35.00 -1.42 -3.72
C ARG A 449 34.00 -1.94 -4.76
N PRO A 450 33.41 -1.05 -5.59
CA PRO A 450 32.57 -1.47 -6.70
C PRO A 450 33.30 -2.38 -7.68
N ARG A 451 32.61 -3.40 -8.18
CA ARG A 451 33.13 -4.32 -9.21
C ARG A 451 32.78 -3.86 -10.63
N GLY A 452 31.94 -2.84 -10.77
CA GLY A 452 31.46 -2.26 -12.02
C GLY A 452 30.42 -1.22 -11.73
N GLN A 453 29.74 -0.76 -12.78
CA GLN A 453 28.71 0.26 -12.70
C GLN A 453 27.52 -0.11 -13.58
N LEU A 454 26.32 0.15 -13.11
CA LEU A 454 25.07 0.06 -13.88
C LEU A 454 24.64 1.48 -14.26
N PRO A 455 24.80 1.88 -15.53
CA PRO A 455 24.48 3.24 -15.95
C PRO A 455 22.97 3.45 -16.06
N VAL A 456 22.47 4.50 -15.42
CA VAL A 456 21.16 5.10 -15.67
C VAL A 456 21.40 6.39 -16.43
N ARG A 457 20.71 6.59 -17.56
CA ARG A 457 20.91 7.77 -18.43
C ARG A 457 19.58 8.40 -18.80
N GLY A 458 19.50 9.71 -18.67
CA GLY A 458 18.38 10.50 -19.16
C GLY A 458 17.02 10.17 -18.54
N ALA A 459 16.98 9.79 -17.27
CA ALA A 459 15.73 9.43 -16.58
C ALA A 459 14.84 10.68 -16.42
N ARG A 460 13.59 10.59 -16.94
CA ARG A 460 12.60 11.71 -16.96
C ARG A 460 11.23 11.31 -16.43
N LEU A 461 11.13 10.18 -15.72
CA LEU A 461 9.85 9.71 -15.20
C LEU A 461 9.38 10.64 -14.07
N HIS A 462 8.10 11.04 -14.09
CA HIS A 462 7.47 11.95 -13.14
C HIS A 462 8.23 13.28 -12.99
N ASN A 463 8.81 13.53 -11.80
CA ASN A 463 9.53 14.77 -11.51
C ASN A 463 11.03 14.73 -11.85
N LEU A 464 11.55 13.63 -12.38
CA LEU A 464 12.98 13.52 -12.72
C LEU A 464 13.39 14.47 -13.86
N ARG A 465 14.49 15.19 -13.66
CA ARG A 465 15.03 16.21 -14.56
C ARG A 465 16.23 15.69 -15.34
N ASP A 466 16.00 14.77 -16.28
CA ASP A 466 17.05 14.22 -17.16
C ASP A 466 18.23 13.61 -16.35
N VAL A 467 17.89 12.83 -15.33
CA VAL A 467 18.87 12.33 -14.37
C VAL A 467 19.74 11.25 -15.02
N SER A 468 21.07 11.45 -14.88
CA SER A 468 22.07 10.45 -15.24
C SER A 468 22.93 10.14 -14.01
N VAL A 469 23.02 8.86 -13.63
CA VAL A 469 23.79 8.39 -12.48
C VAL A 469 24.28 6.97 -12.72
N ASP A 470 25.45 6.64 -12.21
CA ASP A 470 26.01 5.30 -12.23
C ASP A 470 25.78 4.61 -10.89
N ILE A 471 25.07 3.48 -10.89
CA ILE A 471 24.82 2.67 -9.69
C ILE A 471 25.97 1.66 -9.57
N PRO A 472 26.75 1.71 -8.49
CA PRO A 472 27.88 0.80 -8.32
C PRO A 472 27.43 -0.64 -8.08
N LEU A 473 28.10 -1.61 -8.72
CA LEU A 473 27.81 -3.03 -8.63
C LEU A 473 28.66 -3.73 -7.56
N GLY A 474 28.09 -4.75 -6.90
CA GLY A 474 28.77 -5.57 -5.90
C GLY A 474 28.94 -4.89 -4.54
N VAL A 475 28.13 -3.89 -4.26
CA VAL A 475 28.16 -3.10 -3.00
C VAL A 475 26.73 -2.85 -2.50
N LEU A 476 26.60 -2.36 -1.28
CA LEU A 476 25.36 -1.85 -0.70
C LEU A 476 25.21 -0.36 -1.05
N THR A 477 24.30 -0.05 -1.96
CA THR A 477 23.96 1.32 -2.33
C THR A 477 22.65 1.75 -1.68
N VAL A 478 22.66 2.90 -0.98
CA VAL A 478 21.45 3.51 -0.43
C VAL A 478 21.04 4.71 -1.29
N VAL A 479 19.81 4.71 -1.77
CA VAL A 479 19.19 5.84 -2.47
C VAL A 479 18.29 6.57 -1.49
N THR A 480 18.62 7.81 -1.18
CA THR A 480 17.97 8.59 -0.13
C THR A 480 17.56 9.98 -0.63
N GLY A 481 17.00 10.82 0.25
CA GLY A 481 16.49 12.16 -0.03
C GLY A 481 15.07 12.37 0.52
N VAL A 482 14.58 13.59 0.58
CA VAL A 482 13.26 13.92 1.12
C VAL A 482 12.10 13.21 0.40
N ALA A 483 10.94 13.14 1.03
CA ALA A 483 9.73 12.59 0.39
C ALA A 483 9.40 13.39 -0.88
N GLY A 484 9.05 12.69 -1.98
CA GLY A 484 8.77 13.34 -3.28
C GLY A 484 10.00 13.83 -4.06
N SER A 485 11.24 13.51 -3.65
CA SER A 485 12.46 13.89 -4.39
C SER A 485 12.71 13.08 -5.67
N GLY A 486 11.97 11.98 -5.91
CA GLY A 486 12.06 11.18 -7.14
C GLY A 486 12.81 9.85 -7.01
N LYS A 487 13.16 9.40 -5.79
CA LYS A 487 13.89 8.13 -5.53
C LYS A 487 13.27 6.91 -6.21
N SER A 488 12.00 6.64 -5.90
CA SER A 488 11.28 5.49 -6.46
C SER A 488 11.12 5.62 -7.98
N SER A 489 10.92 6.85 -8.50
CA SER A 489 10.87 7.11 -9.95
C SER A 489 12.20 6.78 -10.62
N LEU A 490 13.34 7.13 -10.00
CA LEU A 490 14.66 6.82 -10.52
C LEU A 490 14.90 5.30 -10.52
N ILE A 491 14.70 4.64 -9.42
CA ILE A 491 15.08 3.23 -9.25
C ILE A 491 14.08 2.32 -9.96
N HIS A 492 12.78 2.44 -9.69
CA HIS A 492 11.78 1.59 -10.34
C HIS A 492 11.65 1.89 -11.84
N GLY A 493 11.71 3.16 -12.25
CA GLY A 493 11.63 3.55 -13.66
C GLY A 493 12.83 3.09 -14.49
N SER A 494 14.01 2.90 -13.87
CA SER A 494 15.24 2.54 -14.59
C SER A 494 15.64 1.08 -14.44
N LEU A 495 15.26 0.42 -13.34
CA LEU A 495 15.72 -0.94 -13.02
C LEU A 495 14.63 -2.01 -13.14
N SER A 496 13.34 -1.65 -12.97
CA SER A 496 12.26 -2.65 -13.04
C SER A 496 12.14 -3.28 -14.42
N GLY A 497 11.86 -4.57 -14.47
CA GLY A 497 11.68 -5.32 -15.73
C GLY A 497 12.97 -5.87 -16.36
N ARG A 498 14.14 -5.62 -15.75
CA ARG A 498 15.40 -6.25 -16.19
C ARG A 498 15.48 -7.66 -15.62
N GLU A 499 16.01 -8.61 -16.39
CA GLU A 499 16.11 -10.03 -16.00
C GLU A 499 17.06 -10.27 -14.81
N ASP A 500 18.08 -9.40 -14.66
CA ASP A 500 19.10 -9.44 -13.63
C ASP A 500 18.68 -8.70 -12.34
N VAL A 501 17.49 -8.08 -12.31
CA VAL A 501 16.99 -7.27 -11.20
C VAL A 501 15.83 -7.95 -10.47
N ILE A 502 15.95 -8.06 -9.16
CA ILE A 502 14.92 -8.59 -8.25
C ILE A 502 14.40 -7.44 -7.40
N VAL A 503 13.14 -7.06 -7.61
CA VAL A 503 12.48 -6.01 -6.83
C VAL A 503 11.69 -6.64 -5.69
N ALA A 504 12.02 -6.28 -4.45
CA ALA A 504 11.24 -6.62 -3.26
C ALA A 504 10.63 -5.34 -2.67
N ASP A 505 9.40 -5.09 -3.05
CA ASP A 505 8.58 -3.95 -2.59
C ASP A 505 7.50 -4.38 -1.58
N GLN A 506 6.80 -3.40 -1.02
CA GLN A 506 5.73 -3.61 -0.04
C GLN A 506 4.36 -3.91 -0.68
N SER A 507 4.28 -4.00 -2.00
CA SER A 507 3.02 -4.23 -2.71
C SER A 507 2.35 -5.54 -2.27
N ALA A 508 1.02 -5.57 -2.36
CA ALA A 508 0.24 -6.74 -2.01
C ALA A 508 0.71 -7.99 -2.78
N ILE A 509 0.90 -9.08 -2.07
CA ILE A 509 1.19 -10.37 -2.68
C ILE A 509 -0.10 -10.86 -3.33
N ARG A 510 -0.08 -11.03 -4.65
CA ARG A 510 -1.21 -11.59 -5.37
C ARG A 510 -1.44 -13.03 -4.93
N GLY A 511 -2.61 -13.32 -4.39
CA GLY A 511 -2.98 -14.64 -3.90
C GLY A 511 -4.47 -14.74 -3.60
N SER A 512 -4.96 -15.95 -3.40
CA SER A 512 -6.33 -16.19 -2.93
C SER A 512 -6.39 -16.05 -1.40
N ARG A 513 -7.58 -15.95 -0.83
CA ARG A 513 -7.84 -16.00 0.64
C ARG A 513 -7.24 -17.26 1.33
N ARG A 514 -6.81 -18.27 0.54
CA ARG A 514 -6.16 -19.50 1.02
C ARG A 514 -4.64 -19.42 1.05
N SER A 515 -4.07 -18.39 0.41
CA SER A 515 -2.63 -18.24 0.31
C SER A 515 -2.03 -17.86 1.67
N ASN A 516 -0.95 -18.53 2.03
CA ASN A 516 -0.22 -18.35 3.29
C ASN A 516 1.30 -18.43 3.05
N PRO A 517 2.15 -18.08 4.01
CA PRO A 517 3.60 -18.15 3.89
C PRO A 517 4.11 -19.50 3.40
N ALA A 518 3.56 -20.62 3.90
CA ALA A 518 4.00 -21.95 3.46
C ALA A 518 3.71 -22.22 1.98
N THR A 519 2.55 -21.76 1.46
CA THR A 519 2.21 -21.92 0.04
C THR A 519 3.02 -20.98 -0.85
N TYR A 520 3.24 -19.76 -0.40
CA TYR A 520 3.92 -18.74 -1.20
C TYR A 520 5.42 -19.01 -1.36
N THR A 521 6.06 -19.53 -0.32
CA THR A 521 7.50 -19.85 -0.32
C THR A 521 7.83 -21.24 -0.90
N GLY A 522 6.82 -22.01 -1.29
CA GLY A 522 6.99 -23.40 -1.70
C GLY A 522 7.28 -24.38 -0.54
N LEU A 523 7.20 -23.91 0.71
CA LEU A 523 7.43 -24.73 1.90
C LEU A 523 6.37 -25.82 2.08
N LEU A 524 5.14 -25.59 1.61
CA LEU A 524 4.05 -26.55 1.76
C LEU A 524 4.35 -27.88 1.04
N ASP A 525 5.02 -27.88 -0.10
CA ASP A 525 5.29 -29.07 -0.87
C ASP A 525 6.21 -30.07 -0.15
N PRO A 526 7.38 -29.69 0.41
CA PRO A 526 8.17 -30.59 1.24
C PRO A 526 7.45 -31.03 2.52
N ILE A 527 6.59 -30.20 3.13
CA ILE A 527 5.76 -30.59 4.27
C ILE A 527 4.78 -31.70 3.86
N ARG A 528 4.04 -31.50 2.77
CA ARG A 528 3.09 -32.51 2.24
C ARG A 528 3.78 -33.82 1.90
N ALA A 529 4.95 -33.77 1.28
CA ALA A 529 5.77 -34.97 0.96
C ALA A 529 6.21 -35.68 2.24
N ALA A 530 6.55 -34.97 3.32
CA ALA A 530 6.91 -35.56 4.60
C ALA A 530 5.73 -36.32 5.25
N PHE A 531 4.54 -35.70 5.28
CA PHE A 531 3.32 -36.34 5.77
C PHE A 531 2.92 -37.55 4.95
N ALA A 532 2.98 -37.45 3.61
CA ALA A 532 2.65 -38.52 2.69
C ALA A 532 3.52 -39.75 2.90
N ARG A 533 4.84 -39.53 3.05
CA ARG A 533 5.80 -40.60 3.31
C ARG A 533 5.59 -41.28 4.67
N ALA A 534 5.34 -40.47 5.72
CA ALA A 534 5.15 -41.01 7.07
C ALA A 534 3.87 -41.85 7.23
N ASN A 535 2.86 -41.60 6.40
CA ASN A 535 1.55 -42.26 6.50
C ASN A 535 1.19 -43.12 5.28
N HIS A 536 2.10 -43.28 4.31
CA HIS A 536 1.90 -44.08 3.09
C HIS A 536 0.68 -43.68 2.27
N VAL A 537 0.40 -42.37 2.16
CA VAL A 537 -0.74 -41.80 1.44
C VAL A 537 -0.31 -40.73 0.43
N LYS A 538 -1.22 -40.29 -0.44
CA LYS A 538 -0.93 -39.28 -1.47
C LYS A 538 -0.69 -37.87 -0.86
N PRO A 539 0.33 -37.11 -1.34
CA PRO A 539 0.59 -35.74 -0.86
C PRO A 539 -0.58 -34.78 -1.04
N GLY A 540 -1.48 -35.02 -2.03
CA GLY A 540 -2.65 -34.22 -2.31
C GLY A 540 -3.62 -34.10 -1.13
N LEU A 541 -3.69 -35.12 -0.25
CA LEU A 541 -4.53 -35.10 0.95
C LEU A 541 -4.12 -33.97 1.93
N PHE A 542 -2.87 -33.56 1.95
CA PHE A 542 -2.37 -32.52 2.84
C PHE A 542 -2.37 -31.12 2.21
N SER A 543 -3.28 -30.89 1.26
CA SER A 543 -3.51 -29.58 0.65
C SER A 543 -4.91 -29.07 0.93
N ALA A 544 -5.01 -27.88 1.51
CA ALA A 544 -6.28 -27.18 1.71
C ALA A 544 -6.94 -26.72 0.39
N ASN A 545 -6.26 -26.90 -0.76
CA ASN A 545 -6.75 -26.54 -2.08
C ASN A 545 -7.19 -27.77 -2.93
N SER A 546 -7.14 -28.97 -2.39
CA SER A 546 -7.45 -30.21 -3.11
C SER A 546 -8.25 -31.22 -2.26
N GLU A 547 -8.02 -32.50 -2.44
CA GLU A 547 -8.80 -33.61 -1.85
C GLU A 547 -8.95 -33.57 -0.33
N GLY A 548 -7.97 -33.01 0.38
CA GLY A 548 -7.98 -32.92 1.86
C GLY A 548 -8.74 -31.72 2.42
N ALA A 549 -9.23 -30.82 1.57
CA ALA A 549 -9.93 -29.61 2.02
C ALA A 549 -11.23 -29.92 2.76
N CYS A 550 -11.54 -29.14 3.79
CA CYS A 550 -12.86 -29.17 4.42
C CYS A 550 -13.93 -28.84 3.37
N PRO A 551 -14.96 -29.68 3.19
CA PRO A 551 -15.97 -29.48 2.15
C PRO A 551 -16.84 -28.24 2.41
N ARG A 552 -17.06 -27.84 3.66
CA ARG A 552 -17.91 -26.69 4.06
C ARG A 552 -17.24 -25.36 3.72
N CYS A 553 -16.00 -25.12 4.16
CA CYS A 553 -15.27 -23.88 3.91
C CYS A 553 -14.31 -23.97 2.70
N LYS A 554 -14.26 -25.10 2.02
CA LYS A 554 -13.36 -25.34 0.87
C LYS A 554 -11.89 -25.02 1.19
N GLY A 555 -11.45 -25.32 2.42
CA GLY A 555 -10.07 -25.13 2.87
C GLY A 555 -9.70 -23.72 3.32
N ILE A 556 -10.65 -22.80 3.46
CA ILE A 556 -10.40 -21.43 3.93
C ILE A 556 -10.25 -21.41 5.47
N GLY A 557 -11.03 -22.25 6.18
CA GLY A 557 -11.13 -22.26 7.63
C GLY A 557 -12.21 -21.32 8.17
N LEU A 558 -12.67 -20.39 7.35
CA LEU A 558 -13.72 -19.41 7.63
C LEU A 558 -14.90 -19.62 6.69
N THR A 559 -16.09 -19.28 7.13
CA THR A 559 -17.29 -19.14 6.31
C THR A 559 -17.66 -17.66 6.25
N TYR A 560 -17.98 -17.19 5.05
CA TYR A 560 -18.40 -15.82 4.81
C TYR A 560 -19.89 -15.80 4.56
N THR A 561 -20.60 -14.99 5.33
CA THR A 561 -22.05 -14.77 5.15
C THR A 561 -22.22 -13.43 4.49
N ASP A 562 -22.71 -13.45 3.25
CA ASP A 562 -23.10 -12.25 2.50
C ASP A 562 -24.46 -11.79 3.03
N LEU A 563 -24.52 -10.60 3.59
CA LEU A 563 -25.72 -9.99 4.13
C LEU A 563 -26.34 -8.96 3.17
N ALA A 564 -26.09 -9.12 1.86
CA ALA A 564 -26.67 -8.38 0.73
C ALA A 564 -26.44 -6.86 0.70
N MET A 565 -26.38 -6.17 1.82
CA MET A 565 -26.10 -4.72 1.93
C MET A 565 -25.06 -4.37 3.03
N MET A 566 -24.49 -5.37 3.68
CA MET A 566 -23.52 -5.21 4.76
C MET A 566 -22.19 -5.84 4.35
N ALA A 567 -21.09 -5.42 5.00
CA ALA A 567 -19.81 -6.08 4.82
C ALA A 567 -19.92 -7.58 5.16
N GLU A 568 -19.24 -8.44 4.37
CA GLU A 568 -19.19 -9.88 4.61
C GLU A 568 -18.76 -10.18 6.05
N VAL A 569 -19.55 -10.93 6.79
CA VAL A 569 -19.19 -11.39 8.12
C VAL A 569 -18.46 -12.72 8.02
N ALA A 570 -17.20 -12.73 8.48
CA ALA A 570 -16.39 -13.93 8.56
C ALA A 570 -16.62 -14.63 9.92
N SER A 571 -16.99 -15.91 9.90
CA SER A 571 -17.10 -16.76 11.08
C SER A 571 -16.21 -18.00 10.94
N VAL A 572 -15.74 -18.54 12.08
CA VAL A 572 -14.96 -19.78 12.06
C VAL A 572 -15.85 -20.90 11.52
N CYS A 573 -15.30 -21.69 10.58
CA CYS A 573 -16.03 -22.80 9.99
C CYS A 573 -16.32 -23.87 11.03
N GLU A 574 -17.58 -24.07 11.38
CA GLU A 574 -18.02 -25.11 12.34
C GLU A 574 -17.65 -26.53 11.90
N GLY A 575 -17.58 -26.79 10.58
CA GLY A 575 -17.26 -28.12 10.04
C GLY A 575 -15.80 -28.54 10.22
N CYS A 576 -14.87 -27.62 10.42
CA CYS A 576 -13.46 -27.91 10.65
C CYS A 576 -12.85 -27.11 11.81
N GLU A 577 -13.64 -26.33 12.52
CA GLU A 577 -13.17 -25.49 13.66
C GLU A 577 -11.94 -24.63 13.29
N GLY A 578 -11.95 -24.05 12.09
CA GLY A 578 -10.82 -23.28 11.56
C GLY A 578 -9.64 -24.09 11.02
N LYS A 579 -9.61 -25.41 11.20
CA LYS A 579 -8.48 -26.30 10.87
C LYS A 579 -8.27 -26.54 9.38
N ARG A 580 -9.20 -26.11 8.51
CA ARG A 580 -9.12 -26.13 7.03
C ARG A 580 -9.21 -27.49 6.35
N PHE A 581 -8.99 -28.60 7.05
CA PHE A 581 -8.92 -29.97 6.52
C PHE A 581 -10.11 -30.79 6.97
N ARG A 582 -10.35 -31.92 6.28
CA ARG A 582 -11.31 -32.94 6.69
C ARG A 582 -10.84 -33.63 7.97
N PRO A 583 -11.74 -34.12 8.83
CA PRO A 583 -11.37 -34.85 10.04
C PRO A 583 -10.45 -36.07 9.78
N GLU A 584 -10.70 -36.80 8.69
CA GLU A 584 -9.90 -37.99 8.31
C GLU A 584 -8.45 -37.61 8.00
N VAL A 585 -8.22 -36.42 7.38
CA VAL A 585 -6.87 -35.91 7.09
C VAL A 585 -6.17 -35.47 8.36
N LEU A 586 -6.92 -34.94 9.34
CA LEU A 586 -6.39 -34.52 10.63
C LEU A 586 -6.02 -35.72 11.53
N ALA A 587 -6.44 -36.93 11.19
CA ALA A 587 -6.02 -38.15 11.89
C ALA A 587 -4.56 -38.54 11.56
N TYR A 588 -4.04 -38.20 10.37
CA TYR A 588 -2.67 -38.46 9.98
C TYR A 588 -1.67 -37.64 10.79
N ARG A 589 -0.58 -38.26 11.24
CA ARG A 589 0.42 -37.63 12.11
C ARG A 589 1.82 -37.72 11.51
N LEU A 590 2.58 -36.66 11.72
CA LEU A 590 4.03 -36.61 11.51
C LEU A 590 4.66 -36.19 12.85
N ARG A 591 5.44 -37.09 13.47
CA ARG A 591 6.03 -36.85 14.81
C ARG A 591 5.01 -36.34 15.84
N GLY A 592 3.83 -36.96 15.87
CA GLY A 592 2.74 -36.64 16.78
C GLY A 592 1.87 -35.44 16.44
N ARG A 593 2.21 -34.63 15.41
CA ARG A 593 1.47 -33.45 14.96
C ARG A 593 0.68 -33.74 13.69
N ASN A 594 -0.53 -33.21 13.53
CA ASN A 594 -1.27 -33.23 12.28
C ASN A 594 -0.87 -32.04 11.39
N ILE A 595 -1.39 -31.99 10.15
CA ILE A 595 -1.05 -30.95 9.19
C ILE A 595 -1.51 -29.54 9.65
N SER A 596 -2.65 -29.45 10.34
CA SER A 596 -3.14 -28.16 10.87
C SER A 596 -2.26 -27.67 12.02
N ASP A 597 -1.81 -28.58 12.90
CA ASP A 597 -0.87 -28.25 13.98
C ASP A 597 0.44 -27.69 13.41
N VAL A 598 0.97 -28.31 12.34
CA VAL A 598 2.20 -27.85 11.68
C VAL A 598 2.01 -26.51 10.99
N LEU A 599 0.86 -26.28 10.35
CA LEU A 599 0.57 -24.98 9.74
C LEU A 599 0.28 -23.88 10.81
N GLY A 600 -0.11 -24.27 12.02
CA GLY A 600 -0.24 -23.36 13.16
C GLY A 600 1.10 -22.94 13.77
N MET A 601 2.20 -23.68 13.49
CA MET A 601 3.53 -23.33 13.99
C MET A 601 4.02 -22.00 13.43
N SER A 602 4.77 -21.27 14.24
CA SER A 602 5.64 -20.19 13.77
C SER A 602 6.81 -20.77 12.95
N VAL A 603 7.47 -19.92 12.16
CA VAL A 603 8.68 -20.30 11.42
C VAL A 603 9.76 -20.82 12.37
N ALA A 604 9.91 -20.21 13.56
CA ALA A 604 10.89 -20.65 14.57
C ALA A 604 10.59 -22.06 15.09
N GLU A 605 9.35 -22.35 15.50
CA GLU A 605 8.92 -23.68 15.94
C GLU A 605 9.05 -24.74 14.84
N ALA A 606 8.67 -24.36 13.61
CA ALA A 606 8.79 -25.25 12.46
C ALA A 606 10.27 -25.58 12.12
N ARG A 607 11.22 -24.67 12.37
CA ARG A 607 12.67 -24.93 12.24
C ARG A 607 13.15 -25.99 13.21
N GLU A 608 12.62 -26.01 14.42
CA GLU A 608 12.94 -27.06 15.42
C GLU A 608 12.29 -28.39 15.02
N PHE A 609 11.08 -28.32 14.44
CA PHE A 609 10.36 -29.50 13.99
C PHE A 609 10.96 -30.13 12.73
N PHE A 610 11.38 -29.33 11.73
CA PHE A 610 12.04 -29.78 10.49
C PHE A 610 13.55 -29.49 10.55
N THR A 611 14.32 -30.41 11.08
CA THR A 611 15.77 -30.25 11.33
C THR A 611 16.63 -30.40 10.07
N THR A 612 16.13 -31.02 9.00
CA THR A 612 16.88 -31.31 7.77
C THR A 612 16.00 -31.23 6.52
N GLY A 613 16.62 -31.20 5.35
CA GLY A 613 15.95 -31.27 4.05
C GLY A 613 15.45 -29.91 3.53
N GLN A 614 14.68 -29.95 2.44
CA GLN A 614 14.23 -28.77 1.73
C GLN A 614 13.36 -27.84 2.60
N ALA A 615 12.54 -28.40 3.48
CA ALA A 615 11.73 -27.60 4.41
C ALA A 615 12.62 -26.75 5.32
N ARG A 616 13.70 -27.32 5.87
CA ARG A 616 14.64 -26.61 6.73
C ARG A 616 15.31 -25.45 6.00
N LEU A 617 15.73 -25.62 4.75
CA LEU A 617 16.36 -24.57 3.96
C LEU A 617 15.44 -23.36 3.74
N VAL A 618 14.15 -23.60 3.47
CA VAL A 618 13.17 -22.52 3.31
C VAL A 618 12.91 -21.82 4.65
N LEU A 619 12.78 -22.58 5.74
CA LEU A 619 12.58 -22.02 7.09
C LEU A 619 13.79 -21.19 7.56
N ASP A 620 15.02 -21.62 7.23
CA ASP A 620 16.23 -20.85 7.55
C ASP A 620 16.27 -19.51 6.82
N ARG A 621 15.82 -19.46 5.54
CA ARG A 621 15.70 -18.18 4.81
C ARG A 621 14.65 -17.27 5.43
N LEU A 622 13.48 -17.81 5.81
CA LEU A 622 12.43 -17.04 6.49
C LEU A 622 12.92 -16.48 7.82
N ALA A 623 13.65 -17.28 8.60
CA ALA A 623 14.24 -16.82 9.85
C ALA A 623 15.33 -15.75 9.63
N ALA A 624 16.15 -15.92 8.57
CA ALA A 624 17.24 -14.99 8.22
C ALA A 624 16.72 -13.58 7.85
N VAL A 625 15.49 -13.48 7.33
CA VAL A 625 14.84 -12.18 7.06
C VAL A 625 14.02 -11.64 8.25
N GLY A 626 14.15 -12.23 9.44
CA GLY A 626 13.46 -11.77 10.64
C GLY A 626 11.98 -12.16 10.73
N LEU A 627 11.53 -13.18 10.00
CA LEU A 627 10.15 -13.68 10.02
C LEU A 627 9.97 -14.92 10.91
N GLY A 628 10.82 -15.10 11.93
CA GLY A 628 10.78 -16.26 12.84
C GLY A 628 9.46 -16.42 13.59
N TYR A 629 8.78 -15.34 13.88
CA TYR A 629 7.50 -15.32 14.60
C TYR A 629 6.28 -15.61 13.70
N LEU A 630 6.43 -15.53 12.38
CA LEU A 630 5.32 -15.63 11.43
C LEU A 630 4.74 -17.03 11.40
N GLY A 631 3.42 -17.16 11.51
CA GLY A 631 2.72 -18.44 11.40
C GLY A 631 2.73 -18.98 9.96
N LEU A 632 3.07 -20.26 9.77
CA LEU A 632 3.15 -20.88 8.45
C LEU A 632 1.82 -20.82 7.69
N GLY A 633 0.71 -20.97 8.38
CA GLY A 633 -0.66 -20.95 7.84
C GLY A 633 -1.36 -19.60 7.90
N GLN A 634 -0.70 -18.53 8.36
CA GLN A 634 -1.30 -17.19 8.46
C GLN A 634 -1.72 -16.69 7.07
N PRO A 635 -2.92 -16.10 6.89
CA PRO A 635 -3.34 -15.55 5.60
C PRO A 635 -2.39 -14.44 5.13
N LEU A 636 -1.99 -14.44 3.85
CA LEU A 636 -1.12 -13.38 3.30
C LEU A 636 -1.74 -11.98 3.35
N THR A 637 -3.07 -11.90 3.42
CA THR A 637 -3.82 -10.64 3.52
C THR A 637 -3.65 -9.96 4.88
N THR A 638 -3.25 -10.70 5.91
CA THR A 638 -3.03 -10.15 7.27
C THR A 638 -1.59 -9.68 7.50
N LEU A 639 -0.71 -9.86 6.51
CA LEU A 639 0.68 -9.45 6.62
C LEU A 639 0.83 -7.93 6.45
N SER A 640 1.67 -7.32 7.28
CA SER A 640 2.12 -5.93 7.10
C SER A 640 2.92 -5.73 5.81
N GLY A 641 3.09 -4.48 5.38
CA GLY A 641 3.91 -4.15 4.20
C GLY A 641 5.33 -4.69 4.30
N GLY A 642 5.99 -4.49 5.44
CA GLY A 642 7.34 -4.98 5.71
C GLY A 642 7.44 -6.50 5.76
N GLU A 643 6.46 -7.21 6.34
CA GLU A 643 6.42 -8.67 6.34
C GLU A 643 6.29 -9.23 4.94
N ARG A 644 5.42 -8.64 4.09
CA ARG A 644 5.29 -9.02 2.67
C ARG A 644 6.60 -8.85 1.91
N GLN A 645 7.29 -7.75 2.10
CA GLN A 645 8.58 -7.48 1.47
C GLN A 645 9.64 -8.50 1.88
N ARG A 646 9.79 -8.75 3.19
CA ARG A 646 10.74 -9.75 3.71
C ARG A 646 10.40 -11.17 3.22
N LEU A 647 9.12 -11.49 3.09
CA LEU A 647 8.67 -12.77 2.54
C LEU A 647 9.06 -12.92 1.05
N LYS A 648 8.91 -11.85 0.24
CA LYS A 648 9.40 -11.80 -1.15
C LYS A 648 10.91 -11.98 -1.22
N LEU A 649 11.65 -11.30 -0.35
CA LEU A 649 13.10 -11.41 -0.29
C LEU A 649 13.56 -12.84 0.01
N ALA A 650 12.93 -13.52 0.99
CA ALA A 650 13.29 -14.89 1.39
C ALA A 650 13.25 -15.90 0.24
N ILE A 651 12.32 -15.71 -0.72
CA ILE A 651 12.20 -16.61 -1.89
C ILE A 651 13.40 -16.45 -2.84
N HIS A 652 13.88 -15.22 -3.01
CA HIS A 652 14.90 -14.90 -4.01
C HIS A 652 16.34 -15.00 -3.48
N MET A 653 16.55 -15.13 -2.17
CA MET A 653 17.89 -15.19 -1.52
C MET A 653 18.84 -16.28 -2.05
N ALA A 654 18.33 -17.24 -2.81
CA ALA A 654 19.16 -18.31 -3.38
C ALA A 654 19.85 -17.95 -4.71
N ARG A 655 19.54 -16.78 -5.29
CA ARG A 655 20.13 -16.34 -6.56
C ARG A 655 21.41 -15.54 -6.28
N ASN A 656 22.48 -15.87 -7.01
CA ASN A 656 23.75 -15.16 -6.95
C ASN A 656 23.94 -14.34 -8.23
N GLY A 657 24.69 -13.24 -8.14
CA GLY A 657 24.99 -12.34 -9.27
C GLY A 657 23.82 -11.45 -9.70
N SER A 658 22.78 -11.31 -8.86
CA SER A 658 21.61 -10.49 -9.12
C SER A 658 21.73 -9.11 -8.47
N THR A 659 20.97 -8.16 -8.99
CA THR A 659 20.76 -6.86 -8.35
C THR A 659 19.46 -6.89 -7.56
N TYR A 660 19.54 -6.77 -6.25
CA TYR A 660 18.38 -6.67 -5.36
C TYR A 660 17.99 -5.21 -5.17
N VAL A 661 16.74 -4.87 -5.43
CA VAL A 661 16.15 -3.56 -5.13
C VAL A 661 15.17 -3.72 -3.99
N LEU A 662 15.41 -3.02 -2.88
CA LEU A 662 14.58 -3.04 -1.68
C LEU A 662 14.03 -1.63 -1.43
N ASP A 663 12.72 -1.54 -1.24
CA ASP A 663 12.04 -0.25 -1.00
C ASP A 663 11.61 -0.17 0.47
N GLU A 664 12.27 0.70 1.24
CA GLU A 664 12.06 0.94 2.67
C GLU A 664 12.03 -0.36 3.53
N PRO A 665 13.08 -1.19 3.51
CA PRO A 665 13.08 -2.48 4.20
C PRO A 665 13.07 -2.38 5.73
N THR A 666 13.27 -1.19 6.31
CA THR A 666 13.18 -0.96 7.77
C THR A 666 11.75 -0.71 8.25
N THR A 667 10.77 -0.59 7.34
CA THR A 667 9.38 -0.34 7.69
C THR A 667 8.81 -1.41 8.64
N GLY A 668 8.23 -0.97 9.77
CA GLY A 668 7.65 -1.85 10.80
C GLY A 668 8.68 -2.67 11.59
N LEU A 669 9.98 -2.36 11.47
CA LEU A 669 11.03 -3.00 12.27
C LEU A 669 11.27 -2.25 13.57
N HIS A 670 11.38 -3.02 14.64
CA HIS A 670 11.91 -2.51 15.89
C HIS A 670 13.41 -2.19 15.76
N LEU A 671 13.91 -1.26 16.58
CA LEU A 671 15.31 -0.81 16.56
C LEU A 671 16.33 -1.98 16.61
N ALA A 672 16.05 -3.00 17.43
CA ALA A 672 16.92 -4.18 17.55
C ALA A 672 16.91 -5.06 16.28
N ASP A 673 15.85 -5.02 15.48
CA ASP A 673 15.73 -5.84 14.28
C ASP A 673 16.46 -5.20 13.09
N VAL A 674 16.79 -3.89 13.18
CA VAL A 674 17.56 -3.18 12.15
C VAL A 674 18.97 -3.77 12.02
N ASP A 675 19.62 -4.11 13.11
CA ASP A 675 20.96 -4.74 13.08
C ASP A 675 20.94 -6.10 12.36
N GLN A 676 19.88 -6.88 12.54
CA GLN A 676 19.70 -8.15 11.82
C GLN A 676 19.49 -7.92 10.32
N LEU A 677 18.76 -6.87 9.96
CA LEU A 677 18.59 -6.47 8.57
C LEU A 677 19.93 -6.04 7.94
N LEU A 678 20.72 -5.22 8.64
CA LEU A 678 22.05 -4.80 8.16
C LEU A 678 22.97 -6.02 7.92
N ALA A 679 23.00 -6.96 8.85
CA ALA A 679 23.75 -8.20 8.68
C ALA A 679 23.23 -9.05 7.51
N LEU A 680 21.93 -9.03 7.21
CA LEU A 680 21.35 -9.70 6.05
C LEU A 680 21.80 -9.04 4.74
N LEU A 681 21.74 -7.70 4.66
CA LEU A 681 22.18 -6.94 3.49
C LEU A 681 23.69 -7.20 3.21
N ASP A 682 24.51 -7.25 4.24
CA ASP A 682 25.93 -7.61 4.11
C ASP A 682 26.10 -9.02 3.53
N ARG A 683 25.39 -10.03 4.06
CA ARG A 683 25.47 -11.39 3.51
C ARG A 683 25.08 -11.47 2.03
N LEU A 684 24.07 -10.69 1.59
CA LEU A 684 23.68 -10.64 0.18
C LEU A 684 24.80 -10.07 -0.70
N VAL A 685 25.43 -8.98 -0.24
CA VAL A 685 26.56 -8.36 -0.97
C VAL A 685 27.76 -9.30 -0.99
N ASP A 686 28.12 -9.91 0.16
CA ASP A 686 29.27 -10.83 0.28
C ASP A 686 29.07 -12.12 -0.55
N ALA A 687 27.82 -12.51 -0.80
CA ALA A 687 27.49 -13.60 -1.76
C ALA A 687 27.65 -13.17 -3.24
N GLY A 688 28.17 -11.96 -3.52
CA GLY A 688 28.45 -11.48 -4.87
C GLY A 688 27.32 -10.72 -5.56
N ASN A 689 26.27 -10.35 -4.82
CA ASN A 689 25.14 -9.59 -5.36
C ASN A 689 25.38 -8.07 -5.25
N THR A 690 24.58 -7.32 -5.99
CA THR A 690 24.42 -5.88 -5.80
C THR A 690 23.14 -5.64 -4.99
N VAL A 691 23.20 -4.76 -4.00
CA VAL A 691 22.03 -4.42 -3.19
C VAL A 691 21.78 -2.93 -3.26
N VAL A 692 20.63 -2.53 -3.80
CA VAL A 692 20.16 -1.14 -3.89
C VAL A 692 18.97 -1.00 -2.94
N VAL A 693 19.08 -0.08 -2.00
CA VAL A 693 18.04 0.15 -0.97
C VAL A 693 17.54 1.58 -1.09
N ILE A 694 16.24 1.77 -1.30
CA ILE A 694 15.60 3.08 -1.14
C ILE A 694 15.28 3.22 0.34
N GLU A 695 15.91 4.16 1.05
CA GLU A 695 15.82 4.22 2.49
C GLU A 695 16.05 5.62 3.07
N HIS A 696 15.45 5.84 4.24
CA HIS A 696 15.58 7.07 5.03
C HIS A 696 16.17 6.81 6.42
N HIS A 697 16.34 5.54 6.82
CA HIS A 697 16.81 5.16 8.14
C HIS A 697 18.32 5.44 8.27
N GLN A 698 18.69 6.26 9.24
CA GLN A 698 20.07 6.77 9.40
C GLN A 698 21.09 5.65 9.64
N ALA A 699 20.72 4.58 10.38
CA ALA A 699 21.59 3.42 10.58
C ALA A 699 21.91 2.71 9.26
N VAL A 700 20.94 2.58 8.34
CA VAL A 700 21.16 1.96 7.02
C VAL A 700 22.06 2.85 6.15
N MET A 701 21.86 4.17 6.20
CA MET A 701 22.72 5.12 5.50
C MET A 701 24.17 5.09 6.03
N ALA A 702 24.35 5.08 7.36
CA ALA A 702 25.67 5.00 7.99
C ALA A 702 26.41 3.70 7.65
N HIS A 703 25.66 2.59 7.48
CA HIS A 703 26.18 1.26 7.17
C HIS A 703 26.42 1.01 5.68
N ALA A 704 25.95 1.89 4.79
CA ALA A 704 26.08 1.74 3.34
C ALA A 704 27.54 1.77 2.86
N ASP A 705 27.82 1.18 1.71
CA ASP A 705 29.07 1.36 0.98
C ASP A 705 29.01 2.61 0.08
N TRP A 706 27.80 2.93 -0.44
CA TRP A 706 27.57 4.04 -1.35
C TRP A 706 26.21 4.70 -1.13
N ILE A 707 26.14 6.01 -1.28
CA ILE A 707 24.92 6.78 -1.16
C ILE A 707 24.66 7.52 -2.49
N ILE A 708 23.42 7.53 -2.91
CA ILE A 708 22.87 8.40 -3.95
C ILE A 708 21.79 9.24 -3.28
N ASP A 709 22.03 10.54 -3.10
CA ASP A 709 21.09 11.46 -2.47
C ASP A 709 20.33 12.26 -3.51
N MET A 710 18.99 12.20 -3.42
CA MET A 710 18.06 12.84 -4.34
C MET A 710 17.46 14.11 -3.72
N GLY A 711 17.45 15.21 -4.48
CA GLY A 711 16.94 16.48 -3.99
C GLY A 711 16.93 17.57 -5.08
N PRO A 712 17.15 18.84 -4.67
CA PRO A 712 17.31 19.34 -3.30
C PRO A 712 16.03 19.35 -2.46
N GLY A 713 14.86 19.40 -3.12
CA GLY A 713 13.53 19.43 -2.52
C GLY A 713 12.63 18.30 -3.01
N ALA A 714 11.32 18.56 -3.00
CA ALA A 714 10.27 17.62 -3.41
C ALA A 714 9.52 18.13 -4.66
N GLY A 715 8.91 17.24 -5.44
CA GLY A 715 8.15 17.59 -6.64
C GLY A 715 9.04 18.30 -7.68
N HIS A 716 8.59 19.45 -8.19
CA HIS A 716 9.37 20.20 -9.17
C HIS A 716 10.65 20.82 -8.59
N ASP A 717 10.79 20.96 -7.26
CA ASP A 717 12.03 21.42 -6.63
C ASP A 717 13.02 20.27 -6.37
N GLY A 718 12.62 19.04 -6.70
CA GLY A 718 13.42 17.83 -6.60
C GLY A 718 13.85 17.29 -7.98
N GLY A 719 13.96 15.96 -8.04
CA GLY A 719 14.20 15.23 -9.29
C GLY A 719 15.63 15.32 -9.81
N GLN A 720 16.60 15.60 -8.93
CA GLN A 720 18.01 15.68 -9.26
C GLN A 720 18.83 14.82 -8.30
N VAL A 721 19.99 14.35 -8.72
CA VAL A 721 21.01 13.78 -7.84
C VAL A 721 21.84 14.93 -7.26
N VAL A 722 21.82 15.11 -5.96
CA VAL A 722 22.56 16.18 -5.27
C VAL A 722 23.88 15.69 -4.69
N PHE A 723 24.01 14.38 -4.50
CA PHE A 723 25.27 13.77 -4.04
C PHE A 723 25.36 12.30 -4.50
N THR A 724 26.58 11.85 -4.80
CA THR A 724 26.94 10.44 -4.96
C THR A 724 28.33 10.22 -4.35
N GLY A 725 28.46 9.21 -3.49
CA GLY A 725 29.73 8.92 -2.81
C GLY A 725 29.53 8.01 -1.60
N THR A 726 30.55 7.90 -0.77
CA THR A 726 30.50 7.16 0.48
C THR A 726 29.73 7.92 1.57
N PRO A 727 29.20 7.25 2.61
CA PRO A 727 28.57 7.93 3.74
C PRO A 727 29.49 8.94 4.44
N ALA A 728 30.77 8.66 4.54
CA ALA A 728 31.76 9.56 5.13
C ALA A 728 31.91 10.86 4.32
N GLU A 729 32.05 10.75 2.99
CA GLU A 729 32.09 11.90 2.09
C GLU A 729 30.80 12.74 2.18
N LEU A 730 29.62 12.12 2.31
CA LEU A 730 28.36 12.85 2.49
C LEU A 730 28.35 13.66 3.78
N VAL A 731 28.83 13.08 4.88
CA VAL A 731 28.93 13.76 6.19
C VAL A 731 29.90 14.94 6.13
N ASP A 732 31.04 14.78 5.45
CA ASP A 732 32.09 15.79 5.42
C ASP A 732 31.75 16.97 4.46
N THR A 733 31.25 16.66 3.27
CA THR A 733 31.06 17.66 2.19
C THR A 733 29.64 18.18 2.06
N GLY A 734 28.67 17.48 2.67
CA GLY A 734 27.27 17.62 2.34
C GLY A 734 26.62 18.91 2.87
N GLY A 735 25.95 19.61 1.93
CA GLY A 735 25.00 20.69 2.22
C GLY A 735 23.53 20.24 2.11
N SER A 736 23.26 18.97 1.77
CA SER A 736 21.89 18.46 1.65
C SER A 736 21.24 18.22 3.03
N LEU A 737 19.90 18.17 3.06
CA LEU A 737 19.16 17.83 4.28
C LEU A 737 19.58 16.46 4.82
N THR A 738 19.81 15.48 3.94
CA THR A 738 20.31 14.16 4.30
C THR A 738 21.67 14.24 5.01
N ALA A 739 22.60 15.02 4.45
CA ALA A 739 23.93 15.19 5.03
C ALA A 739 23.89 15.81 6.44
N VAL A 740 23.03 16.81 6.65
CA VAL A 740 22.85 17.46 7.96
C VAL A 740 22.38 16.44 8.99
N HIS A 741 21.31 15.73 8.70
CA HIS A 741 20.74 14.76 9.64
C HIS A 741 21.65 13.55 9.89
N LEU A 742 22.36 13.06 8.86
CA LEU A 742 23.30 11.95 9.04
C LEU A 742 24.52 12.38 9.89
N ARG A 743 25.02 13.60 9.69
CA ARG A 743 26.09 14.18 10.51
C ARG A 743 25.70 14.26 11.98
N ASP A 744 24.49 14.73 12.27
CA ASP A 744 23.99 14.85 13.64
C ASP A 744 23.77 13.46 14.27
N TYR A 745 23.33 12.48 13.49
CA TYR A 745 23.19 11.09 13.92
C TYR A 745 24.54 10.49 14.32
N VAL A 746 25.57 10.66 13.50
CA VAL A 746 26.90 10.09 13.72
C VAL A 746 27.64 10.77 14.88
N LYS A 747 27.46 12.08 15.09
CA LYS A 747 28.07 12.79 16.25
C LYS A 747 27.54 12.31 17.60
N GLN A 748 26.39 11.65 17.62
CA GLN A 748 25.80 11.08 18.83
C GLN A 748 26.13 9.57 19.00
N ALA A 749 26.89 8.96 18.06
CA ALA A 749 27.28 7.56 18.05
C ALA A 749 28.53 7.23 18.93
#